data_627595916b6c1516b0d50b85da3de389
#
_entry.id   627595916b6c1516b0d50b85da3de389
#
_cell.length_a   1.000
_cell.length_b   1.000
_cell.length_c   1.000
_cell.angle_alpha   90.00
_cell.angle_beta   90.00
_cell.angle_gamma   90.00
#
_symmetry.space_group_name_H-M   'P 1'
#
loop_
_entity.id
_entity.type
_entity.pdbx_description
1 polymer ?
#
loop_
_entity_poly.entity_id
_entity_poly.type
_entity_poly.pdbx_seq_one_letter_code
_entity_poly.pdbx_strand_id
1 'polypeptide(L)'
;MEIKEWLEGNQLGVDIWTNKYQYNNETFEEWLDRVSAGDEEVKGLIRDKKFLFGGRILAGRGLKKNVCYSNCFVLPMPEDNIESIFDTAKAAARTYSYRGGCGFSLSKLRPRGMKVNNAARTTTGSVSFMDLYSMVTGIIGQGNRMGALMLSLDVSHPDIEEFIDVKNDLDKVTKANISVMINDDFMKAVEENKDWELYFKTERGDEFKKIVNAKDLFRKIAKNNYDTGEPGQLFIDRVNNWNLTKGYDEYKIVGTNPCGEQPLSEYASCLLGSLNLSEFVDDPFTDKARFNEEEFIRAVHIVVRAMDDVLDENIDRLPLQEQRDKSRNWRQIGLGHLGLADTLIKLQMTYGDEDSLKFSDRIGKIFINECIRASALLAKERGTFPKYNYQSLLQSDFYQDNIDDDVKKLVEEHGIRHCSITSIAPTGSIGTMLAASTGIEPNFRFTYIRKTESMGQGDRYYKVHSKIVKDYLEVTNGDEDNLPEYFIESQNIKPLNRIKMQSTWQKYIDTAISSTINLPEETTIEEIEYIYMNAWKYGLKGITVFRDNCKRVGILSTKENEDTVELKRGQWKSLAEDTYYVKRSVKIGCGKLKLFIGYSPSEQTIQDLYIVQSGKGGCTKNLQALAITISAVLRVGGNLDQLYKAYSGIEACNSFVRARAKGEELSKGTYCGSAILNEVKEFLKEINAEKKNVGIATKKTEDKPMTKEDLLNNDLCPECKNPLDHAGSCVQCPNCGYSKCN
;
A
#
# COMPACT_ATOMS: atom_id res chain seq x y z
N MET A 1 -19.87 -16.79 -18.98
CA MET A 1 -19.81 -16.61 -17.50
C MET A 1 -19.73 -15.13 -17.19
N GLU A 2 -20.49 -14.64 -16.24
CA GLU A 2 -20.41 -13.26 -15.78
C GLU A 2 -19.32 -13.14 -14.69
N ILE A 3 -18.67 -11.98 -14.60
CA ILE A 3 -17.60 -11.75 -13.60
C ILE A 3 -18.08 -12.00 -12.16
N LYS A 4 -19.33 -11.67 -11.85
CA LYS A 4 -19.93 -11.89 -10.54
C LYS A 4 -20.10 -13.37 -10.21
N GLU A 5 -20.42 -14.20 -11.19
CA GLU A 5 -20.45 -15.66 -11.08
C GLU A 5 -19.06 -16.22 -10.83
N TRP A 6 -18.09 -15.81 -11.66
CA TRP A 6 -16.69 -16.25 -11.52
C TRP A 6 -16.11 -15.95 -10.14
N LEU A 7 -16.48 -14.81 -9.55
CA LEU A 7 -16.04 -14.38 -8.22
C LEU A 7 -17.00 -14.80 -7.10
N GLU A 8 -17.96 -15.70 -7.38
CA GLU A 8 -18.87 -16.28 -6.38
C GLU A 8 -19.55 -15.22 -5.50
N GLY A 9 -19.95 -14.10 -6.11
CA GLY A 9 -20.60 -12.99 -5.43
C GLY A 9 -19.68 -12.11 -4.57
N ASN A 10 -18.35 -12.30 -4.59
CA ASN A 10 -17.40 -11.42 -3.91
C ASN A 10 -17.42 -10.01 -4.51
N GLN A 11 -18.19 -9.09 -3.91
CA GLN A 11 -18.36 -7.72 -4.40
C GLN A 11 -17.04 -6.95 -4.46
N LEU A 12 -16.16 -7.11 -3.46
CA LEU A 12 -14.84 -6.47 -3.47
C LEU A 12 -13.99 -6.97 -4.65
N GLY A 13 -14.06 -8.26 -4.96
CA GLY A 13 -13.39 -8.85 -6.13
C GLY A 13 -13.92 -8.25 -7.44
N VAL A 14 -15.24 -8.11 -7.57
CA VAL A 14 -15.89 -7.46 -8.73
C VAL A 14 -15.43 -6.01 -8.88
N ASP A 15 -15.39 -5.25 -7.78
CA ASP A 15 -14.95 -3.86 -7.79
C ASP A 15 -13.46 -3.74 -8.17
N ILE A 16 -12.62 -4.65 -7.69
CA ILE A 16 -11.19 -4.70 -8.08
C ILE A 16 -11.05 -4.99 -9.57
N TRP A 17 -11.75 -5.99 -10.09
CA TRP A 17 -11.71 -6.32 -11.52
C TRP A 17 -12.18 -5.14 -12.36
N THR A 18 -13.36 -4.59 -12.07
CA THR A 18 -13.96 -3.47 -12.81
C THR A 18 -13.07 -2.22 -12.82
N ASN A 19 -12.50 -1.85 -11.67
CA ASN A 19 -11.75 -0.58 -11.56
C ASN A 19 -10.27 -0.70 -11.95
N LYS A 20 -9.69 -1.92 -11.92
CA LYS A 20 -8.24 -2.09 -12.15
C LYS A 20 -7.91 -2.85 -13.43
N TYR A 21 -8.75 -3.81 -13.85
CA TYR A 21 -8.40 -4.78 -14.89
C TYR A 21 -9.31 -4.74 -16.11
N GLN A 22 -10.58 -4.36 -15.95
CA GLN A 22 -11.52 -4.20 -17.06
C GLN A 22 -11.12 -3.02 -17.96
N TYR A 23 -11.24 -3.20 -19.26
CA TYR A 23 -11.00 -2.15 -20.25
C TYR A 23 -12.25 -1.89 -21.08
N ASN A 24 -12.70 -0.63 -21.18
CA ASN A 24 -13.83 -0.19 -22.01
C ASN A 24 -15.11 -1.04 -21.83
N ASN A 25 -15.43 -1.44 -20.60
CA ASN A 25 -16.60 -2.27 -20.29
C ASN A 25 -16.62 -3.64 -21.00
N GLU A 26 -15.44 -4.21 -21.30
CA GLU A 26 -15.33 -5.57 -21.83
C GLU A 26 -16.03 -6.58 -20.90
N THR A 27 -16.61 -7.62 -21.45
CA THR A 27 -17.15 -8.76 -20.70
C THR A 27 -16.01 -9.59 -20.09
N PHE A 28 -16.36 -10.50 -19.18
CA PHE A 28 -15.36 -11.41 -18.59
C PHE A 28 -14.68 -12.30 -19.64
N GLU A 29 -15.44 -12.80 -20.62
CA GLU A 29 -14.88 -13.63 -21.71
C GLU A 29 -13.96 -12.82 -22.64
N GLU A 30 -14.32 -11.59 -23.01
CA GLU A 30 -13.47 -10.70 -23.77
C GLU A 30 -12.19 -10.35 -23.02
N TRP A 31 -12.29 -10.15 -21.68
CA TRP A 31 -11.12 -9.94 -20.83
C TRP A 31 -10.23 -11.17 -20.79
N LEU A 32 -10.79 -12.38 -20.64
CA LEU A 32 -10.05 -13.65 -20.68
C LEU A 32 -9.29 -13.81 -22.00
N ASP A 33 -9.98 -13.59 -23.14
CA ASP A 33 -9.37 -13.63 -24.47
C ASP A 33 -8.20 -12.66 -24.59
N ARG A 34 -8.40 -11.45 -24.11
CA ARG A 34 -7.37 -10.41 -24.16
C ARG A 34 -6.14 -10.75 -23.30
N VAL A 35 -6.33 -11.17 -22.05
CA VAL A 35 -5.21 -11.42 -21.13
C VAL A 35 -4.47 -12.73 -21.43
N SER A 36 -5.13 -13.71 -22.01
CA SER A 36 -4.52 -14.97 -22.45
C SER A 36 -3.93 -14.89 -23.86
N ALA A 37 -4.22 -13.81 -24.64
CA ALA A 37 -3.96 -13.71 -26.06
C ALA A 37 -4.62 -14.85 -26.87
N GLY A 38 -5.77 -15.36 -26.41
CA GLY A 38 -6.51 -16.44 -27.05
C GLY A 38 -5.97 -17.85 -26.79
N ASP A 39 -4.97 -18.01 -25.92
CA ASP A 39 -4.47 -19.34 -25.52
C ASP A 39 -5.49 -20.05 -24.62
N GLU A 40 -6.04 -21.17 -25.09
CA GLU A 40 -7.11 -21.90 -24.39
C GLU A 40 -6.64 -22.59 -23.11
N GLU A 41 -5.37 -23.03 -23.02
CA GLU A 41 -4.83 -23.64 -21.80
C GLU A 41 -4.67 -22.58 -20.70
N VAL A 42 -4.14 -21.39 -21.06
CA VAL A 42 -4.03 -20.26 -20.15
C VAL A 42 -5.42 -19.76 -19.72
N LYS A 43 -6.39 -19.69 -20.65
CA LYS A 43 -7.79 -19.35 -20.33
C LYS A 43 -8.39 -20.33 -19.30
N GLY A 44 -8.16 -21.63 -19.52
CA GLY A 44 -8.61 -22.68 -18.62
C GLY A 44 -8.06 -22.46 -17.20
N LEU A 45 -6.75 -22.26 -17.06
CA LEU A 45 -6.13 -22.02 -15.76
C LEU A 45 -6.65 -20.74 -15.07
N ILE A 46 -6.91 -19.66 -15.81
CA ILE A 46 -7.48 -18.43 -15.26
C ILE A 46 -8.94 -18.64 -14.85
N ARG A 47 -9.75 -19.30 -15.70
CA ARG A 47 -11.16 -19.60 -15.44
C ARG A 47 -11.33 -20.48 -14.19
N ASP A 48 -10.43 -21.45 -14.01
CA ASP A 48 -10.39 -22.34 -12.84
C ASP A 48 -9.70 -21.70 -11.63
N LYS A 49 -9.35 -20.41 -11.69
CA LYS A 49 -8.65 -19.65 -10.62
C LYS A 49 -7.29 -20.23 -10.23
N LYS A 50 -6.73 -21.14 -11.02
CA LYS A 50 -5.44 -21.81 -10.78
C LYS A 50 -4.23 -20.94 -11.06
N PHE A 51 -4.38 -19.94 -11.92
CA PHE A 51 -3.32 -19.00 -12.29
C PHE A 51 -3.86 -17.60 -12.55
N LEU A 52 -3.08 -16.59 -12.15
CA LEU A 52 -3.26 -15.21 -12.59
C LEU A 52 -1.91 -14.56 -12.94
N PHE A 53 -1.90 -13.83 -14.05
CA PHE A 53 -0.83 -12.88 -14.32
C PHE A 53 -0.79 -11.76 -13.28
N GLY A 54 0.37 -11.13 -13.11
CA GLY A 54 0.50 -9.93 -12.31
C GLY A 54 -0.42 -8.79 -12.79
N GLY A 55 -0.84 -7.95 -11.86
CA GLY A 55 -1.89 -6.95 -12.14
C GLY A 55 -1.59 -5.99 -13.30
N ARG A 56 -0.31 -5.78 -13.67
CA ARG A 56 0.04 -4.94 -14.83
C ARG A 56 -0.27 -5.63 -16.15
N ILE A 57 -0.06 -6.93 -16.22
CA ILE A 57 -0.38 -7.76 -17.39
C ILE A 57 -1.90 -7.81 -17.55
N LEU A 58 -2.64 -8.14 -16.45
CA LEU A 58 -4.11 -8.17 -16.47
C LEU A 58 -4.74 -6.85 -16.94
N ALA A 59 -4.15 -5.73 -16.54
CA ALA A 59 -4.64 -4.39 -16.89
C ALA A 59 -4.18 -3.87 -18.26
N GLY A 60 -3.12 -4.44 -18.83
CA GLY A 60 -2.42 -3.82 -19.98
C GLY A 60 -2.27 -4.68 -21.22
N ARG A 61 -2.25 -6.03 -21.09
CA ARG A 61 -2.04 -6.94 -22.23
C ARG A 61 -3.13 -6.76 -23.27
N GLY A 62 -2.75 -6.77 -24.55
CA GLY A 62 -3.64 -6.56 -25.69
C GLY A 62 -4.08 -5.11 -25.94
N LEU A 63 -3.71 -4.15 -25.08
CA LEU A 63 -4.11 -2.75 -25.26
C LEU A 63 -3.11 -1.98 -26.14
N LYS A 64 -3.64 -1.08 -26.99
CA LYS A 64 -2.85 -0.12 -27.77
C LYS A 64 -2.45 1.11 -26.95
N LYS A 65 -1.89 0.92 -25.74
CA LYS A 65 -1.44 1.99 -24.85
C LYS A 65 0.06 1.88 -24.59
N ASN A 66 0.73 3.02 -24.38
CA ASN A 66 2.14 3.07 -23.99
C ASN A 66 2.30 2.73 -22.51
N VAL A 67 2.05 1.47 -22.16
CA VAL A 67 2.24 0.92 -20.81
C VAL A 67 3.05 -0.35 -20.89
N CYS A 68 3.97 -0.55 -19.97
CA CYS A 68 4.70 -1.81 -19.85
C CYS A 68 3.92 -2.81 -18.99
N TYR A 69 4.26 -4.09 -19.15
CA TYR A 69 3.68 -5.18 -18.38
C TYR A 69 4.49 -5.53 -17.15
N SER A 70 5.75 -5.04 -17.06
CA SER A 70 6.59 -5.20 -15.88
C SER A 70 6.09 -4.36 -14.71
N ASN A 71 6.06 -4.96 -13.53
CA ASN A 71 5.70 -4.28 -12.29
C ASN A 71 6.90 -3.57 -11.65
N CYS A 72 8.06 -4.22 -11.70
CA CYS A 72 9.20 -4.00 -10.83
C CYS A 72 10.45 -3.75 -11.67
N PHE A 73 11.20 -2.72 -11.28
CA PHE A 73 12.44 -2.30 -11.93
C PHE A 73 13.49 -1.98 -10.88
N VAL A 74 14.74 -2.29 -11.18
CA VAL A 74 15.89 -1.76 -10.45
C VAL A 74 16.65 -0.82 -11.38
N LEU A 75 16.86 0.41 -10.94
CA LEU A 75 17.67 1.39 -11.65
C LEU A 75 19.12 1.35 -11.16
N PRO A 76 20.07 1.87 -11.94
CA PRO A 76 21.45 2.03 -11.47
C PRO A 76 21.52 2.85 -10.19
N MET A 77 22.48 2.51 -9.34
CA MET A 77 22.88 3.41 -8.26
C MET A 77 23.38 4.71 -8.87
N PRO A 78 22.86 5.88 -8.43
CA PRO A 78 23.42 7.16 -8.90
C PRO A 78 24.91 7.25 -8.55
N GLU A 79 25.74 7.57 -9.53
CA GLU A 79 27.13 7.90 -9.32
C GLU A 79 27.25 9.23 -8.55
N ASP A 80 28.38 9.44 -7.87
CA ASP A 80 28.62 10.56 -6.98
C ASP A 80 28.86 11.90 -7.72
N ASN A 81 27.91 12.26 -8.59
CA ASN A 81 27.86 13.52 -9.32
C ASN A 81 26.41 13.95 -9.62
N ILE A 82 26.22 15.24 -9.85
CA ILE A 82 24.90 15.86 -10.04
C ILE A 82 24.19 15.29 -11.28
N GLU A 83 24.91 15.09 -12.37
CA GLU A 83 24.37 14.59 -13.63
C GLU A 83 23.73 13.21 -13.40
N SER A 84 24.44 12.27 -12.79
CA SER A 84 23.94 10.93 -12.52
C SER A 84 22.78 10.92 -11.53
N ILE A 85 22.81 11.77 -10.48
CA ILE A 85 21.70 11.91 -9.52
C ILE A 85 20.41 12.31 -10.25
N PHE A 86 20.48 13.30 -11.13
CA PHE A 86 19.30 13.77 -11.89
C PHE A 86 18.93 12.83 -13.04
N ASP A 87 19.87 12.15 -13.69
CA ASP A 87 19.58 11.12 -14.68
C ASP A 87 18.85 9.92 -14.05
N THR A 88 19.20 9.52 -12.83
CA THR A 88 18.46 8.51 -12.08
C THR A 88 17.02 9.00 -11.77
N ALA A 89 16.83 10.25 -11.38
CA ALA A 89 15.51 10.84 -11.17
C ALA A 89 14.68 10.86 -12.47
N LYS A 90 15.30 11.23 -13.61
CA LYS A 90 14.67 11.19 -14.94
C LYS A 90 14.28 9.77 -15.36
N ALA A 91 15.17 8.79 -15.15
CA ALA A 91 14.90 7.39 -15.44
C ALA A 91 13.74 6.84 -14.60
N ALA A 92 13.70 7.18 -13.31
CA ALA A 92 12.61 6.85 -12.40
C ALA A 92 11.28 7.48 -12.88
N ALA A 93 11.26 8.78 -13.18
CA ALA A 93 10.09 9.48 -13.70
C ALA A 93 9.56 8.82 -14.98
N ARG A 94 10.48 8.45 -15.89
CA ARG A 94 10.10 7.78 -17.14
C ARG A 94 9.50 6.41 -16.88
N THR A 95 10.09 5.63 -15.97
CA THR A 95 9.58 4.30 -15.59
C THR A 95 8.20 4.40 -14.91
N TYR A 96 8.00 5.38 -14.01
CA TYR A 96 6.68 5.62 -13.39
C TYR A 96 5.62 5.97 -14.43
N SER A 97 5.95 6.78 -15.43
CA SER A 97 4.99 7.16 -16.48
C SER A 97 4.48 5.97 -17.32
N TYR A 98 5.21 4.83 -17.30
CA TYR A 98 4.81 3.55 -17.90
C TYR A 98 4.26 2.55 -16.88
N ARG A 99 3.92 3.01 -15.68
CA ARG A 99 3.35 2.23 -14.56
C ARG A 99 4.32 1.31 -13.83
N GLY A 100 5.63 1.40 -14.04
CA GLY A 100 6.63 0.66 -13.28
C GLY A 100 6.81 1.19 -11.86
N GLY A 101 7.20 0.33 -10.91
CA GLY A 101 7.76 0.71 -9.61
C GLY A 101 9.28 0.55 -9.65
N CYS A 102 10.03 1.44 -9.01
CA CYS A 102 11.49 1.44 -9.07
C CYS A 102 12.11 1.20 -7.68
N GLY A 103 13.32 0.61 -7.69
CA GLY A 103 14.20 0.60 -6.55
C GLY A 103 15.65 0.85 -6.94
N PHE A 104 16.43 1.47 -6.08
CA PHE A 104 17.86 1.66 -6.25
C PHE A 104 18.54 2.03 -4.92
N SER A 105 19.84 1.80 -4.86
CA SER A 105 20.66 2.12 -3.69
C SER A 105 21.35 3.47 -3.85
N LEU A 106 21.53 4.16 -2.72
CA LEU A 106 22.25 5.45 -2.64
C LEU A 106 23.70 5.28 -2.18
N SER A 107 24.20 4.05 -2.08
CA SER A 107 25.47 3.72 -1.44
C SER A 107 26.72 4.27 -2.15
N LYS A 108 26.60 4.69 -3.41
CA LYS A 108 27.68 5.33 -4.15
C LYS A 108 27.79 6.84 -3.91
N LEU A 109 26.79 7.47 -3.28
CA LEU A 109 26.81 8.91 -3.00
C LEU A 109 27.68 9.21 -1.78
N ARG A 110 28.53 10.25 -1.87
CA ARG A 110 29.37 10.65 -0.73
C ARG A 110 28.57 11.10 0.47
N PRO A 111 29.03 10.80 1.68
CA PRO A 111 28.33 11.16 2.91
C PRO A 111 28.35 12.66 3.20
N ARG A 112 27.43 13.08 4.05
CA ARG A 112 27.29 14.46 4.53
C ARG A 112 28.61 15.04 5.01
N GLY A 113 28.87 16.28 4.61
CA GLY A 113 30.03 17.04 5.02
C GLY A 113 31.32 16.77 4.24
N MET A 114 31.36 15.74 3.37
CA MET A 114 32.50 15.56 2.47
C MET A 114 32.61 16.69 1.45
N LYS A 115 33.85 16.99 1.06
CA LYS A 115 34.18 18.08 0.14
C LYS A 115 33.61 17.85 -1.24
N VAL A 116 33.08 18.92 -1.84
CA VAL A 116 32.67 18.99 -3.24
C VAL A 116 33.40 20.14 -3.95
N ASN A 117 33.56 20.01 -5.27
CA ASN A 117 34.29 20.97 -6.09
C ASN A 117 33.31 22.01 -6.72
N ASN A 118 32.40 22.55 -5.92
CA ASN A 118 31.48 23.58 -6.34
C ASN A 118 31.32 24.68 -5.27
N ALA A 119 30.39 25.61 -5.48
CA ALA A 119 30.11 26.72 -4.58
C ALA A 119 29.70 26.30 -3.15
N ALA A 120 29.11 25.10 -2.98
CA ALA A 120 28.68 24.58 -1.69
C ALA A 120 29.84 24.12 -0.78
N ARG A 121 31.03 23.85 -1.33
CA ARG A 121 32.21 23.34 -0.65
C ARG A 121 32.06 21.95 -0.03
N THR A 122 30.91 21.62 0.55
CA THR A 122 30.58 20.32 1.14
C THR A 122 29.22 19.85 0.70
N THR A 123 29.01 18.51 0.63
CA THR A 123 27.71 17.90 0.29
C THR A 123 26.77 17.87 1.49
N THR A 124 25.49 17.86 1.20
CA THR A 124 24.41 17.60 2.16
C THR A 124 24.21 16.11 2.46
N GLY A 125 24.93 15.21 1.76
CA GLY A 125 24.90 13.77 1.98
C GLY A 125 23.86 13.01 1.16
N SER A 126 23.97 11.68 1.19
CA SER A 126 23.10 10.77 0.43
C SER A 126 21.62 10.89 0.82
N VAL A 127 21.34 11.08 2.11
CA VAL A 127 19.97 11.13 2.65
C VAL A 127 19.20 12.36 2.16
N SER A 128 19.86 13.48 1.90
CA SER A 128 19.19 14.68 1.40
C SER A 128 18.62 14.50 -0.01
N PHE A 129 19.18 13.63 -0.84
CA PHE A 129 18.64 13.32 -2.18
C PHE A 129 17.42 12.38 -2.14
N MET A 130 17.12 11.76 -1.01
CA MET A 130 15.90 10.96 -0.87
C MET A 130 14.64 11.81 -1.06
N ASP A 131 14.65 13.07 -0.64
CA ASP A 131 13.52 13.99 -0.84
C ASP A 131 13.29 14.29 -2.33
N LEU A 132 14.36 14.46 -3.14
CA LEU A 132 14.25 14.59 -4.60
C LEU A 132 13.53 13.38 -5.21
N TYR A 133 13.97 12.18 -4.88
CA TYR A 133 13.40 10.95 -5.44
C TYR A 133 11.97 10.71 -4.95
N SER A 134 11.68 10.98 -3.68
CA SER A 134 10.35 10.92 -3.10
C SER A 134 9.39 11.91 -3.78
N MET A 135 9.86 13.14 -4.05
CA MET A 135 9.08 14.17 -4.77
C MET A 135 8.75 13.71 -6.19
N VAL A 136 9.74 13.22 -6.96
CA VAL A 136 9.53 12.69 -8.32
C VAL A 136 8.49 11.59 -8.31
N THR A 137 8.55 10.66 -7.34
CA THR A 137 7.58 9.57 -7.18
C THR A 137 6.16 10.09 -6.92
N GLY A 138 6.03 11.15 -6.13
CA GLY A 138 4.73 11.76 -5.82
C GLY A 138 4.12 12.58 -6.97
N ILE A 139 4.97 13.20 -7.81
CA ILE A 139 4.52 14.06 -8.92
C ILE A 139 4.11 13.23 -10.15
N ILE A 140 4.85 12.15 -10.44
CA ILE A 140 4.58 11.34 -11.64
C ILE A 140 3.44 10.37 -11.35
N GLY A 141 2.23 10.79 -11.70
CA GLY A 141 1.02 9.98 -11.53
C GLY A 141 0.93 8.82 -12.53
N GLN A 142 0.29 7.76 -12.08
CA GLN A 142 -0.02 6.56 -12.88
C GLN A 142 -1.56 6.38 -13.02
N GLY A 143 -2.26 7.44 -13.37
CA GLY A 143 -3.71 7.53 -13.23
C GLY A 143 -4.08 7.77 -11.77
N ASN A 144 -4.88 6.91 -11.16
CA ASN A 144 -5.29 7.02 -9.75
C ASN A 144 -4.25 6.44 -8.76
N ARG A 145 -3.01 6.18 -9.20
CA ARG A 145 -1.91 5.66 -8.36
C ARG A 145 -0.69 6.55 -8.46
N MET A 146 0.06 6.67 -7.38
CA MET A 146 1.40 7.25 -7.38
C MET A 146 2.42 6.20 -7.84
N GLY A 147 3.64 6.63 -8.18
CA GLY A 147 4.78 5.75 -8.33
C GLY A 147 5.06 4.97 -7.04
N ALA A 148 5.79 3.87 -7.14
CA ALA A 148 6.29 3.13 -5.99
C ALA A 148 7.82 3.13 -6.03
N LEU A 149 8.46 3.46 -4.91
CA LEU A 149 9.91 3.63 -4.80
C LEU A 149 10.46 2.84 -3.60
N MET A 150 11.59 2.15 -3.82
CA MET A 150 12.45 1.62 -2.76
C MET A 150 13.78 2.34 -2.81
N LEU A 151 14.20 2.90 -1.68
CA LEU A 151 15.55 3.42 -1.50
C LEU A 151 16.28 2.54 -0.49
N SER A 152 17.53 2.17 -0.81
CA SER A 152 18.36 1.39 0.08
C SER A 152 19.70 2.04 0.30
N LEU A 153 20.34 1.71 1.44
CA LEU A 153 21.67 2.16 1.78
C LEU A 153 22.45 1.00 2.42
N ASP A 154 23.74 0.88 2.09
CA ASP A 154 24.63 -0.10 2.69
C ASP A 154 24.85 0.21 4.17
N VAL A 155 24.87 -0.82 5.02
CA VAL A 155 25.06 -0.70 6.46
C VAL A 155 26.43 -0.12 6.86
N SER A 156 27.41 -0.17 5.94
CA SER A 156 28.74 0.41 6.13
C SER A 156 28.82 1.88 5.69
N HIS A 157 27.75 2.43 5.09
CA HIS A 157 27.77 3.81 4.61
C HIS A 157 27.78 4.82 5.77
N PRO A 158 28.61 5.89 5.75
CA PRO A 158 28.67 6.85 6.86
C PRO A 158 27.37 7.59 7.21
N ASP A 159 26.44 7.76 6.25
CA ASP A 159 25.14 8.36 6.48
C ASP A 159 24.09 7.36 6.98
N ILE A 160 24.46 6.11 7.31
CA ILE A 160 23.49 5.05 7.66
C ILE A 160 22.63 5.41 8.86
N GLU A 161 23.20 6.07 9.87
CA GLU A 161 22.42 6.47 11.05
C GLU A 161 21.34 7.50 10.71
N GLU A 162 21.65 8.46 9.82
CA GLU A 162 20.69 9.47 9.33
C GLU A 162 19.62 8.83 8.42
N PHE A 163 20.04 7.85 7.60
CA PHE A 163 19.13 7.09 6.75
C PHE A 163 18.09 6.30 7.58
N ILE A 164 18.53 5.63 8.63
CA ILE A 164 17.65 4.89 9.55
C ILE A 164 16.64 5.83 10.21
N ASP A 165 17.08 7.02 10.61
CA ASP A 165 16.25 7.98 11.34
C ASP A 165 15.30 8.79 10.44
N VAL A 166 15.43 8.74 9.11
CA VAL A 166 14.69 9.63 8.20
C VAL A 166 13.17 9.55 8.34
N LYS A 167 12.65 8.37 8.69
CA LYS A 167 11.20 8.13 8.87
C LYS A 167 10.67 8.54 10.24
N ASN A 168 11.52 8.98 11.17
CA ASN A 168 11.07 9.59 12.43
C ASN A 168 10.34 10.90 12.19
N ASP A 169 10.67 11.60 11.11
CA ASP A 169 9.91 12.72 10.56
C ASP A 169 8.96 12.19 9.46
N LEU A 170 7.67 12.05 9.80
CA LEU A 170 6.67 11.46 8.91
C LEU A 170 6.38 12.32 7.67
N ASP A 171 6.82 13.58 7.63
CA ASP A 171 6.68 14.46 6.48
C ASP A 171 7.82 14.32 5.46
N LYS A 172 8.91 13.61 5.83
CA LYS A 172 10.04 13.33 4.94
C LYS A 172 9.91 12.00 4.20
N VAL A 173 10.37 11.98 2.97
CA VAL A 173 10.48 10.76 2.15
C VAL A 173 9.18 9.94 2.14
N THR A 174 8.04 10.62 2.07
CA THR A 174 6.70 10.02 2.23
C THR A 174 6.30 9.05 1.12
N LYS A 175 7.00 9.08 -0.03
CA LYS A 175 6.67 8.30 -1.24
C LYS A 175 7.72 7.23 -1.57
N ALA A 176 8.57 6.87 -0.62
CA ALA A 176 9.53 5.80 -0.76
C ALA A 176 9.47 4.86 0.45
N ASN A 177 9.57 3.55 0.21
CA ASN A 177 9.97 2.59 1.22
C ASN A 177 11.49 2.63 1.37
N ILE A 178 12.00 2.29 2.56
CA ILE A 178 13.44 2.27 2.81
C ILE A 178 13.88 0.91 3.38
N SER A 179 15.08 0.46 2.96
CA SER A 179 15.68 -0.77 3.47
C SER A 179 17.19 -0.62 3.67
N VAL A 180 17.71 -1.19 4.74
CA VAL A 180 19.15 -1.28 4.97
C VAL A 180 19.67 -2.53 4.26
N MET A 181 20.74 -2.36 3.44
CA MET A 181 21.46 -3.47 2.83
C MET A 181 22.49 -3.97 3.84
N ILE A 182 22.28 -5.18 4.33
CA ILE A 182 23.07 -5.80 5.41
C ILE A 182 23.90 -6.95 4.83
N ASN A 183 25.20 -6.96 5.14
CA ASN A 183 26.10 -8.05 4.80
C ASN A 183 26.33 -9.01 5.97
N ASP A 184 26.86 -10.20 5.68
CA ASP A 184 27.11 -11.25 6.66
C ASP A 184 28.14 -10.83 7.73
N ASP A 185 29.12 -10.01 7.36
CA ASP A 185 30.19 -9.58 8.29
C ASP A 185 29.64 -8.61 9.34
N PHE A 186 28.69 -7.73 8.95
CA PHE A 186 27.97 -6.91 9.92
C PHE A 186 27.17 -7.76 10.91
N MET A 187 26.42 -8.75 10.42
CA MET A 187 25.62 -9.62 11.30
C MET A 187 26.48 -10.43 12.26
N LYS A 188 27.67 -10.91 11.82
CA LYS A 188 28.66 -11.54 12.71
C LYS A 188 29.18 -10.56 13.74
N ALA A 189 29.48 -9.30 13.34
CA ALA A 189 29.91 -8.25 14.26
C ALA A 189 28.85 -7.93 15.31
N VAL A 190 27.56 -7.97 14.94
CA VAL A 190 26.41 -7.83 15.88
C VAL A 190 26.39 -8.97 16.90
N GLU A 191 26.51 -10.25 16.46
CA GLU A 191 26.54 -11.41 17.36
C GLU A 191 27.72 -11.33 18.34
N GLU A 192 28.88 -10.93 17.86
CA GLU A 192 30.12 -10.85 18.63
C GLU A 192 30.26 -9.53 19.41
N ASN A 193 29.28 -8.62 19.29
CA ASN A 193 29.29 -7.27 19.89
C ASN A 193 30.57 -6.50 19.59
N LYS A 194 31.01 -6.52 18.33
CA LYS A 194 32.20 -5.86 17.83
C LYS A 194 31.93 -4.46 17.31
N ASP A 195 33.04 -3.70 17.14
CA ASP A 195 33.00 -2.46 16.42
C ASP A 195 32.78 -2.67 14.91
N TRP A 196 32.15 -1.69 14.27
CA TRP A 196 31.85 -1.68 12.85
C TRP A 196 32.38 -0.39 12.21
N GLU A 197 33.15 -0.50 11.12
CA GLU A 197 33.65 0.64 10.39
C GLU A 197 32.62 1.13 9.37
N LEU A 198 32.15 2.35 9.52
CA LEU A 198 31.47 3.10 8.47
C LEU A 198 32.51 3.75 7.58
N TYR A 199 32.52 3.42 6.30
CA TYR A 199 33.54 3.78 5.36
C TYR A 199 33.00 4.25 4.02
N PHE A 200 33.62 5.30 3.48
CA PHE A 200 33.37 5.77 2.13
C PHE A 200 34.68 6.31 1.52
N LYS A 201 34.90 6.01 0.24
CA LYS A 201 36.04 6.51 -0.52
C LYS A 201 35.55 7.06 -1.85
N THR A 202 35.92 8.33 -2.14
CA THR A 202 35.64 8.94 -3.45
C THR A 202 36.61 8.41 -4.51
N GLU A 203 36.25 8.53 -5.79
CA GLU A 203 37.15 8.21 -6.91
C GLU A 203 38.45 9.01 -6.86
N ARG A 204 38.48 10.20 -6.25
CA ARG A 204 39.65 11.06 -6.08
C ARG A 204 40.55 10.65 -4.91
N GLY A 205 40.12 9.65 -4.12
CA GLY A 205 40.88 9.14 -2.99
C GLY A 205 40.56 9.80 -1.65
N ASP A 206 39.60 10.76 -1.57
CA ASP A 206 39.15 11.27 -0.28
C ASP A 206 38.42 10.17 0.49
N GLU A 207 38.76 9.98 1.75
CA GLU A 207 38.18 8.93 2.60
C GLU A 207 37.41 9.53 3.78
N PHE A 208 36.33 8.85 4.16
CA PHE A 208 35.62 9.09 5.40
C PHE A 208 35.59 7.78 6.19
N LYS A 209 35.91 7.84 7.49
CA LYS A 209 35.88 6.70 8.42
C LYS A 209 35.25 7.11 9.73
N LYS A 210 34.35 6.27 10.23
CA LYS A 210 33.74 6.38 11.56
C LYS A 210 33.56 4.99 12.15
N ILE A 211 33.94 4.79 13.39
CA ILE A 211 33.69 3.54 14.10
C ILE A 211 32.46 3.67 14.93
N VAL A 212 31.55 2.68 14.86
CA VAL A 212 30.35 2.53 15.67
C VAL A 212 30.30 1.12 16.25
N ASN A 213 29.52 0.89 17.30
CA ASN A 213 29.27 -0.47 17.76
C ASN A 213 28.19 -1.13 16.86
N ALA A 214 28.46 -2.33 16.35
CA ALA A 214 27.54 -3.03 15.44
C ALA A 214 26.19 -3.35 16.09
N LYS A 215 26.20 -3.76 17.38
CA LYS A 215 24.98 -4.10 18.11
C LYS A 215 24.11 -2.87 18.37
N ASP A 216 24.73 -1.73 18.67
CA ASP A 216 24.00 -0.47 18.87
C ASP A 216 23.35 0.01 17.57
N LEU A 217 24.05 -0.11 16.44
CA LEU A 217 23.50 0.22 15.12
C LEU A 217 22.34 -0.72 14.75
N PHE A 218 22.49 -2.02 15.02
CA PHE A 218 21.41 -3.01 14.79
C PHE A 218 20.19 -2.73 15.67
N ARG A 219 20.39 -2.41 16.96
CA ARG A 219 19.32 -1.98 17.85
C ARG A 219 18.64 -0.70 17.36
N LYS A 220 19.38 0.22 16.78
CA LYS A 220 18.84 1.45 16.18
C LYS A 220 17.92 1.12 15.00
N ILE A 221 18.29 0.16 14.14
CA ILE A 221 17.44 -0.33 13.04
C ILE A 221 16.15 -0.92 13.59
N ALA A 222 16.24 -1.83 14.57
CA ALA A 222 15.09 -2.46 15.20
C ALA A 222 14.15 -1.45 15.88
N LYS A 223 14.72 -0.45 16.59
CA LYS A 223 13.96 0.61 17.24
C LYS A 223 13.19 1.48 16.24
N ASN A 224 13.82 1.89 15.14
CA ASN A 224 13.12 2.69 14.13
C ASN A 224 12.02 1.88 13.45
N ASN A 225 12.24 0.59 13.17
CA ASN A 225 11.18 -0.28 12.68
C ASN A 225 10.03 -0.43 13.69
N TYR A 226 10.33 -0.59 14.99
CA TYR A 226 9.33 -0.60 16.06
C TYR A 226 8.47 0.68 16.05
N ASP A 227 9.08 1.83 15.86
CA ASP A 227 8.40 3.14 15.90
C ASP A 227 7.60 3.43 14.62
N THR A 228 8.08 3.02 13.43
CA THR A 228 7.55 3.47 12.13
C THR A 228 7.23 2.37 11.12
N GLY A 229 7.57 1.09 11.40
CA GLY A 229 7.48 -0.02 10.44
C GLY A 229 8.58 -0.03 9.38
N GLU A 230 9.55 0.90 9.45
CA GLU A 230 10.70 1.02 8.55
C GLU A 230 11.98 1.37 9.33
N PRO A 231 13.19 1.04 8.83
CA PRO A 231 13.50 0.37 7.57
C PRO A 231 13.26 -1.15 7.58
N GLY A 232 13.06 -1.71 6.37
CA GLY A 232 13.19 -3.15 6.16
C GLY A 232 14.66 -3.57 6.08
N GLN A 233 14.91 -4.88 6.00
CA GLN A 233 16.27 -5.43 5.84
C GLN A 233 16.39 -6.24 4.55
N LEU A 234 17.53 -6.05 3.86
CA LEU A 234 17.93 -6.80 2.67
C LEU A 234 19.29 -7.43 2.94
N PHE A 235 19.37 -8.75 3.03
CA PHE A 235 20.61 -9.51 3.26
C PHE A 235 21.35 -9.68 1.94
N ILE A 236 22.18 -8.70 1.60
CA ILE A 236 22.73 -8.55 0.25
C ILE A 236 23.67 -9.70 -0.17
N ASP A 237 24.39 -10.30 0.77
CA ASP A 237 25.26 -11.44 0.48
C ASP A 237 24.43 -12.68 0.13
N ARG A 238 23.34 -12.91 0.86
CA ARG A 238 22.41 -14.01 0.53
C ARG A 238 21.73 -13.76 -0.82
N VAL A 239 21.34 -12.53 -1.11
CA VAL A 239 20.75 -12.12 -2.40
C VAL A 239 21.71 -12.42 -3.55
N ASN A 240 22.99 -12.06 -3.43
CA ASN A 240 23.98 -12.25 -4.51
C ASN A 240 24.52 -13.70 -4.61
N ASN A 241 24.49 -14.47 -3.52
CA ASN A 241 25.07 -15.81 -3.49
C ASN A 241 24.08 -16.96 -3.74
N TRP A 242 22.78 -16.75 -3.52
CA TRP A 242 21.73 -17.76 -3.62
C TRP A 242 20.73 -17.45 -4.74
N ASN A 243 21.19 -17.56 -6.00
CA ASN A 243 20.37 -17.31 -7.18
C ASN A 243 20.99 -17.97 -8.43
N LEU A 244 20.25 -18.05 -9.53
CA LEU A 244 20.70 -18.62 -10.80
C LEU A 244 21.77 -17.78 -11.50
N THR A 245 21.89 -16.49 -11.17
CA THR A 245 22.78 -15.55 -11.87
C THR A 245 24.09 -15.30 -11.16
N LYS A 246 24.40 -16.01 -10.07
CA LYS A 246 25.61 -15.82 -9.24
C LYS A 246 26.91 -15.82 -10.05
N GLY A 247 27.06 -16.71 -10.99
CA GLY A 247 28.27 -16.83 -11.80
C GLY A 247 28.36 -15.90 -13.02
N TYR A 248 27.43 -14.94 -13.14
CA TYR A 248 27.44 -13.97 -14.25
C TYR A 248 27.87 -12.59 -13.77
N ASP A 249 29.15 -12.24 -13.94
CA ASP A 249 29.71 -10.94 -13.51
C ASP A 249 28.95 -9.73 -14.08
N GLU A 250 28.40 -9.85 -15.29
CA GLU A 250 27.59 -8.81 -15.95
C GLU A 250 26.18 -8.64 -15.34
N TYR A 251 25.79 -9.52 -14.41
CA TYR A 251 24.45 -9.52 -13.78
C TYR A 251 24.51 -9.33 -12.28
N LYS A 252 25.35 -8.46 -11.79
CA LYS A 252 25.43 -8.17 -10.37
C LYS A 252 24.11 -7.53 -9.87
N ILE A 253 23.55 -8.06 -8.81
CA ILE A 253 22.37 -7.51 -8.16
C ILE A 253 22.78 -6.30 -7.33
N VAL A 254 22.08 -5.17 -7.55
CA VAL A 254 22.45 -3.86 -6.96
C VAL A 254 21.37 -3.25 -6.08
N GLY A 255 20.19 -3.84 -6.07
CA GLY A 255 19.07 -3.34 -5.29
C GLY A 255 17.83 -4.22 -5.47
N THR A 256 16.72 -3.78 -4.92
CA THR A 256 15.44 -4.49 -5.00
C THR A 256 14.31 -3.54 -5.37
N ASN A 257 13.19 -4.09 -5.85
CA ASN A 257 11.93 -3.37 -6.09
C ASN A 257 11.26 -2.92 -4.78
N PRO A 258 10.17 -2.13 -4.83
CA PRO A 258 9.50 -1.60 -3.64
C PRO A 258 8.98 -2.62 -2.63
N CYS A 259 8.68 -3.85 -3.06
CA CYS A 259 8.16 -4.92 -2.20
C CYS A 259 9.22 -5.97 -1.79
N GLY A 260 10.45 -5.86 -2.29
CA GLY A 260 11.59 -6.69 -1.88
C GLY A 260 11.66 -8.08 -2.51
N GLU A 261 10.67 -8.52 -3.31
CA GLU A 261 10.66 -9.83 -3.93
C GLU A 261 11.54 -9.94 -5.19
N GLN A 262 11.99 -8.79 -5.73
CA GLN A 262 12.76 -8.73 -6.96
C GLN A 262 14.08 -7.97 -6.78
N PRO A 263 15.06 -8.58 -6.10
CA PRO A 263 16.44 -8.11 -6.19
C PRO A 263 16.96 -8.36 -7.61
N LEU A 264 17.44 -7.29 -8.27
CA LEU A 264 17.75 -7.28 -9.68
C LEU A 264 19.06 -6.54 -9.97
N SER A 265 19.61 -6.83 -11.15
CA SER A 265 20.67 -6.04 -11.75
C SER A 265 20.14 -4.69 -12.28
N GLU A 266 21.06 -3.77 -12.55
CA GLU A 266 20.74 -2.46 -13.14
C GLU A 266 19.91 -2.57 -14.42
N TYR A 267 18.90 -1.73 -14.55
CA TYR A 267 17.93 -1.69 -15.65
C TYR A 267 17.11 -2.96 -15.86
N ALA A 268 17.25 -3.96 -14.99
CA ALA A 268 16.46 -5.15 -15.06
C ALA A 268 15.02 -4.90 -14.60
N SER A 269 14.11 -5.68 -15.15
CA SER A 269 12.69 -5.66 -14.78
C SER A 269 12.14 -7.08 -14.71
N CYS A 270 11.05 -7.27 -14.00
CA CYS A 270 10.41 -8.55 -13.90
C CYS A 270 8.93 -8.50 -14.26
N LEU A 271 8.48 -9.56 -14.94
CA LEU A 271 7.09 -9.90 -15.17
C LEU A 271 6.63 -10.85 -14.08
N LEU A 272 5.47 -10.62 -13.50
CA LEU A 272 4.96 -11.44 -12.41
C LEU A 272 3.76 -12.29 -12.85
N GLY A 273 3.74 -13.52 -12.38
CA GLY A 273 2.61 -14.45 -12.45
C GLY A 273 2.53 -15.25 -11.16
N SER A 274 1.34 -15.74 -10.81
CA SER A 274 1.15 -16.48 -9.56
C SER A 274 0.17 -17.63 -9.74
N LEU A 275 0.59 -18.84 -9.38
CA LEU A 275 -0.25 -20.02 -9.25
C LEU A 275 -1.03 -19.95 -7.93
N ASN A 276 -2.30 -20.26 -7.96
CA ASN A 276 -3.12 -20.35 -6.76
C ASN A 276 -3.08 -21.77 -6.21
N LEU A 277 -2.20 -22.03 -5.26
CA LEU A 277 -1.97 -23.36 -4.73
C LEU A 277 -3.26 -23.99 -4.17
N SER A 278 -4.19 -23.20 -3.67
CA SER A 278 -5.41 -23.71 -3.05
C SER A 278 -6.37 -24.38 -4.04
N GLU A 279 -6.24 -24.09 -5.34
CA GLU A 279 -7.07 -24.71 -6.38
C GLU A 279 -6.47 -26.00 -6.97
N PHE A 280 -5.38 -26.49 -6.38
CA PHE A 280 -4.78 -27.81 -6.67
C PHE A 280 -5.00 -28.83 -5.54
N VAL A 281 -5.95 -28.59 -4.62
CA VAL A 281 -6.28 -29.52 -3.56
C VAL A 281 -7.53 -30.30 -3.92
N ASP A 282 -7.41 -31.62 -4.08
CA ASP A 282 -8.51 -32.54 -4.25
C ASP A 282 -9.11 -32.90 -2.87
N ASP A 283 -10.42 -33.15 -2.80
CA ASP A 283 -11.17 -33.56 -1.60
C ASP A 283 -10.86 -32.69 -0.34
N PRO A 284 -10.90 -31.34 -0.42
CA PRO A 284 -10.45 -30.44 0.65
C PRO A 284 -11.21 -30.69 1.96
N PHE A 285 -10.56 -30.46 3.10
CA PHE A 285 -11.10 -30.59 4.46
C PHE A 285 -11.53 -32.01 4.88
N THR A 286 -11.15 -33.02 4.12
CA THR A 286 -11.48 -34.45 4.41
C THR A 286 -10.20 -35.24 4.68
N ASP A 287 -10.36 -36.45 5.22
CA ASP A 287 -9.24 -37.41 5.42
C ASP A 287 -8.57 -37.85 4.10
N LYS A 288 -9.19 -37.51 2.94
CA LYS A 288 -8.67 -37.79 1.60
C LYS A 288 -8.04 -36.58 0.94
N ALA A 289 -8.00 -35.47 1.65
CA ALA A 289 -7.44 -34.22 1.12
C ALA A 289 -6.00 -34.44 0.66
N ARG A 290 -5.71 -34.06 -0.58
CA ARG A 290 -4.38 -34.20 -1.18
C ARG A 290 -4.11 -33.09 -2.16
N PHE A 291 -2.84 -32.71 -2.30
CA PHE A 291 -2.40 -31.79 -3.33
C PHE A 291 -2.21 -32.54 -4.67
N ASN A 292 -2.77 -32.03 -5.74
CA ASN A 292 -2.70 -32.59 -7.09
C ASN A 292 -1.40 -32.15 -7.79
N GLU A 293 -0.31 -32.87 -7.54
CA GLU A 293 1.01 -32.56 -8.07
C GLU A 293 1.06 -32.64 -9.61
N GLU A 294 0.35 -33.60 -10.22
CA GLU A 294 0.35 -33.79 -11.67
C GLU A 294 -0.25 -32.55 -12.39
N GLU A 295 -1.39 -32.08 -11.89
CA GLU A 295 -2.03 -30.91 -12.45
C GLU A 295 -1.24 -29.62 -12.17
N PHE A 296 -0.60 -29.52 -10.99
CA PHE A 296 0.30 -28.43 -10.66
C PHE A 296 1.50 -28.37 -11.59
N ILE A 297 2.16 -29.50 -11.85
CA ILE A 297 3.28 -29.61 -12.80
C ILE A 297 2.84 -29.16 -14.20
N ARG A 298 1.70 -29.68 -14.69
CA ARG A 298 1.15 -29.27 -15.98
C ARG A 298 0.93 -27.76 -16.04
N ALA A 299 0.34 -27.18 -14.99
CA ALA A 299 0.11 -25.73 -14.93
C ALA A 299 1.41 -24.93 -14.94
N VAL A 300 2.47 -25.36 -14.23
CA VAL A 300 3.79 -24.72 -14.26
C VAL A 300 4.32 -24.62 -15.71
N HIS A 301 4.28 -25.71 -16.48
CA HIS A 301 4.75 -25.72 -17.86
C HIS A 301 3.99 -24.74 -18.79
N ILE A 302 2.65 -24.75 -18.68
CA ILE A 302 1.79 -23.81 -19.44
C ILE A 302 2.14 -22.36 -19.09
N VAL A 303 2.27 -22.07 -17.81
CA VAL A 303 2.47 -20.71 -17.31
C VAL A 303 3.86 -20.18 -17.63
N VAL A 304 4.92 -20.99 -17.55
CA VAL A 304 6.28 -20.57 -17.93
C VAL A 304 6.32 -20.18 -19.41
N ARG A 305 5.66 -20.93 -20.30
CA ARG A 305 5.49 -20.59 -21.73
C ARG A 305 4.72 -19.28 -21.88
N ALA A 306 3.58 -19.14 -21.23
CA ALA A 306 2.76 -17.93 -21.31
C ALA A 306 3.51 -16.67 -20.80
N MET A 307 4.35 -16.82 -19.79
CA MET A 307 5.20 -15.73 -19.27
C MET A 307 6.32 -15.37 -20.25
N ASP A 308 6.90 -16.33 -20.99
CA ASP A 308 7.87 -16.07 -22.04
C ASP A 308 7.25 -15.28 -23.20
N ASP A 309 6.00 -15.61 -23.60
CA ASP A 309 5.26 -14.89 -24.62
C ASP A 309 4.96 -13.44 -24.19
N VAL A 310 4.50 -13.25 -22.95
CA VAL A 310 4.30 -11.91 -22.38
C VAL A 310 5.60 -11.12 -22.31
N LEU A 311 6.73 -11.77 -22.03
CA LEU A 311 8.04 -11.14 -22.02
C LEU A 311 8.41 -10.59 -23.39
N ASP A 312 8.21 -11.36 -24.46
CA ASP A 312 8.47 -10.92 -25.84
C ASP A 312 7.59 -9.73 -26.24
N GLU A 313 6.29 -9.76 -25.88
CA GLU A 313 5.38 -8.63 -26.08
C GLU A 313 5.80 -7.36 -25.30
N ASN A 314 6.46 -7.53 -24.13
CA ASN A 314 6.78 -6.45 -23.22
C ASN A 314 8.09 -5.71 -23.59
N ILE A 315 9.06 -6.36 -24.22
CA ILE A 315 10.40 -5.80 -24.48
C ILE A 315 10.30 -4.41 -25.12
N ASP A 316 9.54 -4.28 -26.19
CA ASP A 316 9.42 -3.00 -26.92
C ASP A 316 8.50 -1.98 -26.23
N ARG A 317 7.77 -2.40 -25.18
CA ARG A 317 6.93 -1.53 -24.34
C ARG A 317 7.69 -0.90 -23.18
N LEU A 318 8.89 -1.38 -22.88
CA LEU A 318 9.71 -0.82 -21.79
C LEU A 318 10.15 0.61 -22.12
N PRO A 319 10.14 1.53 -21.13
CA PRO A 319 10.30 2.96 -21.38
C PRO A 319 11.73 3.40 -21.74
N LEU A 320 12.75 2.68 -21.24
CA LEU A 320 14.16 2.99 -21.47
C LEU A 320 14.81 1.97 -22.40
N GLN A 321 15.75 2.41 -23.23
CA GLN A 321 16.45 1.50 -24.15
C GLN A 321 17.27 0.46 -23.38
N GLU A 322 17.91 0.88 -22.31
CA GLU A 322 18.72 0.02 -21.43
C GLU A 322 17.86 -1.09 -20.79
N GLN A 323 16.62 -0.78 -20.43
CA GLN A 323 15.67 -1.78 -19.92
C GLN A 323 15.26 -2.79 -21.00
N ARG A 324 15.06 -2.31 -22.25
CA ARG A 324 14.76 -3.19 -23.40
C ARG A 324 15.92 -4.14 -23.68
N ASP A 325 17.13 -3.62 -23.72
CA ASP A 325 18.35 -4.39 -23.98
C ASP A 325 18.62 -5.39 -22.84
N LYS A 326 18.42 -4.98 -21.59
CA LYS A 326 18.55 -5.86 -20.43
C LYS A 326 17.51 -6.99 -20.49
N SER A 327 16.25 -6.67 -20.73
CA SER A 327 15.15 -7.65 -20.82
C SER A 327 15.36 -8.64 -21.98
N ARG A 328 15.81 -8.16 -23.17
CA ARG A 328 16.12 -8.99 -24.32
C ARG A 328 17.29 -9.95 -24.03
N ASN A 329 18.34 -9.45 -23.41
CA ASN A 329 19.58 -10.21 -23.20
C ASN A 329 19.48 -11.23 -22.06
N TRP A 330 18.65 -10.98 -21.05
CA TRP A 330 18.59 -11.79 -19.83
C TRP A 330 17.27 -12.51 -19.59
N ARG A 331 16.18 -12.09 -20.22
CA ARG A 331 14.87 -12.76 -20.24
C ARG A 331 14.35 -13.18 -18.86
N GLN A 332 14.18 -12.24 -17.96
CA GLN A 332 13.71 -12.51 -16.60
C GLN A 332 12.19 -12.63 -16.53
N ILE A 333 11.71 -13.63 -15.80
CA ILE A 333 10.33 -13.76 -15.36
C ILE A 333 10.30 -14.00 -13.85
N GLY A 334 9.14 -13.80 -13.22
CA GLY A 334 8.92 -14.01 -11.78
C GLY A 334 7.62 -14.75 -11.56
N LEU A 335 7.68 -16.07 -11.65
CA LEU A 335 6.57 -16.94 -11.33
C LEU A 335 6.62 -17.29 -9.84
N GLY A 336 5.50 -17.13 -9.15
CA GLY A 336 5.34 -17.46 -7.75
C GLY A 336 3.99 -18.11 -7.49
N HIS A 337 3.52 -17.95 -6.28
CA HIS A 337 2.23 -18.50 -5.86
C HIS A 337 1.44 -17.51 -4.99
N LEU A 338 0.16 -17.81 -4.81
CA LEU A 338 -0.74 -17.31 -3.80
C LEU A 338 -1.54 -18.50 -3.25
N GLY A 339 -2.37 -18.28 -2.24
CA GLY A 339 -3.22 -19.34 -1.71
C GLY A 339 -2.52 -20.35 -0.81
N LEU A 340 -1.26 -20.13 -0.39
CA LEU A 340 -0.52 -21.09 0.45
C LEU A 340 -1.25 -21.38 1.77
N ALA A 341 -1.67 -20.36 2.50
CA ALA A 341 -2.36 -20.57 3.79
C ALA A 341 -3.69 -21.30 3.60
N ASP A 342 -4.43 -20.99 2.56
CA ASP A 342 -5.68 -21.67 2.24
C ASP A 342 -5.43 -23.14 1.84
N THR A 343 -4.34 -23.41 1.11
CA THR A 343 -3.91 -24.78 0.79
C THR A 343 -3.67 -25.60 2.05
N LEU A 344 -2.92 -25.02 3.00
CA LEU A 344 -2.62 -25.70 4.26
C LEU A 344 -3.90 -26.00 5.05
N ILE A 345 -4.82 -25.06 5.13
CA ILE A 345 -6.13 -25.24 5.77
C ILE A 345 -6.94 -26.34 5.05
N LYS A 346 -6.99 -26.34 3.70
CA LYS A 346 -7.65 -27.39 2.91
C LYS A 346 -7.06 -28.78 3.16
N LEU A 347 -5.76 -28.84 3.43
CA LEU A 347 -5.03 -30.07 3.78
C LEU A 347 -5.01 -30.38 5.29
N GLN A 348 -5.72 -29.61 6.11
CA GLN A 348 -5.78 -29.72 7.58
C GLN A 348 -4.42 -29.58 8.28
N MET A 349 -3.54 -28.71 7.75
CA MET A 349 -2.21 -28.42 8.28
C MET A 349 -2.19 -27.02 8.91
N THR A 350 -1.55 -26.88 10.05
CA THR A 350 -1.35 -25.57 10.69
C THR A 350 -0.16 -24.84 10.06
N TYR A 351 -0.34 -23.57 9.70
CA TYR A 351 0.74 -22.77 9.11
C TYR A 351 1.97 -22.69 10.02
N GLY A 352 3.12 -23.17 9.54
CA GLY A 352 4.41 -23.11 10.23
C GLY A 352 4.66 -24.27 11.20
N ASP A 353 3.80 -25.29 11.25
CA ASP A 353 4.07 -26.56 11.91
C ASP A 353 4.99 -27.46 11.05
N GLU A 354 5.40 -28.60 11.59
CA GLU A 354 6.34 -29.49 10.93
C GLU A 354 5.79 -30.07 9.61
N ASP A 355 4.50 -30.40 9.57
CA ASP A 355 3.89 -31.02 8.40
C ASP A 355 3.69 -30.00 7.28
N SER A 356 3.29 -28.77 7.60
CA SER A 356 3.20 -27.67 6.63
C SER A 356 4.57 -27.28 6.08
N LEU A 357 5.64 -27.36 6.88
CA LEU A 357 7.02 -27.13 6.42
C LEU A 357 7.50 -28.26 5.49
N LYS A 358 7.22 -29.54 5.81
CA LYS A 358 7.54 -30.68 4.94
C LYS A 358 6.78 -30.59 3.60
N PHE A 359 5.49 -30.24 3.66
CA PHE A 359 4.69 -30.01 2.46
C PHE A 359 5.29 -28.90 1.61
N SER A 360 5.60 -27.76 2.21
CA SER A 360 6.18 -26.61 1.51
C SER A 360 7.56 -26.90 0.90
N ASP A 361 8.42 -27.67 1.60
CA ASP A 361 9.72 -28.10 1.10
C ASP A 361 9.56 -29.00 -0.14
N ARG A 362 8.64 -29.98 -0.09
CA ARG A 362 8.33 -30.86 -1.21
C ARG A 362 7.79 -30.10 -2.44
N ILE A 363 6.78 -29.26 -2.23
CA ILE A 363 6.16 -28.51 -3.34
C ILE A 363 7.13 -27.46 -3.89
N GLY A 364 7.92 -26.79 -3.05
CA GLY A 364 8.95 -25.86 -3.47
C GLY A 364 10.00 -26.52 -4.37
N LYS A 365 10.43 -27.74 -4.02
CA LYS A 365 11.36 -28.52 -4.83
C LYS A 365 10.78 -28.91 -6.19
N ILE A 366 9.54 -29.40 -6.23
CA ILE A 366 8.83 -29.70 -7.48
C ILE A 366 8.74 -28.43 -8.32
N PHE A 367 8.32 -27.32 -7.71
CA PHE A 367 8.10 -26.05 -8.40
C PHE A 367 9.35 -25.55 -9.14
N ILE A 368 10.51 -25.47 -8.46
CA ILE A 368 11.72 -24.98 -9.12
C ILE A 368 12.21 -25.95 -10.20
N ASN A 369 12.17 -27.26 -9.98
CA ASN A 369 12.58 -28.24 -10.97
C ASN A 369 11.73 -28.16 -12.23
N GLU A 370 10.40 -28.04 -12.09
CA GLU A 370 9.51 -27.95 -13.24
C GLU A 370 9.57 -26.58 -13.93
N CYS A 371 9.85 -25.51 -13.21
CA CYS A 371 10.16 -24.20 -13.82
C CYS A 371 11.43 -24.25 -14.68
N ILE A 372 12.51 -24.87 -14.17
CA ILE A 372 13.77 -25.02 -14.93
C ILE A 372 13.59 -25.98 -16.10
N ARG A 373 12.87 -27.08 -15.91
CA ARG A 373 12.54 -28.04 -16.98
C ARG A 373 11.76 -27.35 -18.10
N ALA A 374 10.71 -26.61 -17.77
CA ALA A 374 9.93 -25.87 -18.77
C ALA A 374 10.78 -24.79 -19.49
N SER A 375 11.67 -24.10 -18.77
CA SER A 375 12.60 -23.15 -19.35
C SER A 375 13.62 -23.80 -20.28
N ALA A 376 14.11 -25.00 -19.98
CA ALA A 376 15.02 -25.77 -20.83
C ALA A 376 14.32 -26.28 -22.09
N LEU A 377 13.07 -26.75 -21.98
CA LEU A 377 12.26 -27.15 -23.13
C LEU A 377 11.97 -25.98 -24.06
N LEU A 378 11.70 -24.79 -23.51
CA LEU A 378 11.58 -23.55 -24.29
C LEU A 378 12.92 -23.14 -24.92
N ALA A 379 14.04 -23.34 -24.26
CA ALA A 379 15.37 -23.08 -24.83
C ALA A 379 15.64 -24.02 -26.04
N LYS A 380 15.23 -25.27 -25.97
CA LYS A 380 15.28 -26.21 -27.10
C LYS A 380 14.46 -25.70 -28.28
N GLU A 381 13.28 -25.14 -28.05
CA GLU A 381 12.36 -24.66 -29.07
C GLU A 381 12.75 -23.28 -29.62
N ARG A 382 13.13 -22.33 -28.76
CA ARG A 382 13.24 -20.87 -29.05
C ARG A 382 14.67 -20.33 -28.84
N GLY A 383 15.62 -21.15 -28.44
CA GLY A 383 16.97 -20.75 -28.03
C GLY A 383 17.05 -20.26 -26.57
N THR A 384 18.26 -20.25 -26.04
CA THR A 384 18.56 -19.74 -24.69
C THR A 384 18.40 -18.21 -24.61
N PHE A 385 18.46 -17.64 -23.41
CA PHE A 385 18.66 -16.20 -23.31
C PHE A 385 20.03 -15.80 -23.88
N PRO A 386 20.19 -14.64 -24.57
CA PRO A 386 21.38 -14.30 -25.33
C PRO A 386 22.69 -14.29 -24.54
N LYS A 387 22.64 -13.96 -23.25
CA LYS A 387 23.81 -13.95 -22.34
C LYS A 387 24.03 -15.28 -21.63
N TYR A 388 23.34 -16.35 -22.03
CA TYR A 388 23.49 -17.66 -21.40
C TYR A 388 24.91 -18.21 -21.52
N ASN A 389 25.45 -18.67 -20.41
CA ASN A 389 26.72 -19.39 -20.33
C ASN A 389 26.59 -20.52 -19.32
N TYR A 390 26.73 -21.76 -19.77
CA TYR A 390 26.58 -22.94 -18.93
C TYR A 390 27.61 -22.97 -17.79
N GLN A 391 28.88 -22.57 -18.05
CA GLN A 391 29.91 -22.54 -17.02
C GLN A 391 29.64 -21.52 -15.93
N SER A 392 29.01 -20.40 -16.27
CA SER A 392 28.54 -19.41 -15.29
C SER A 392 27.38 -19.97 -14.46
N LEU A 393 26.41 -20.66 -15.08
CA LEU A 393 25.30 -21.31 -14.37
C LEU A 393 25.81 -22.35 -13.36
N LEU A 394 26.83 -23.14 -13.71
CA LEU A 394 27.43 -24.13 -12.82
C LEU A 394 28.07 -23.54 -11.56
N GLN A 395 28.37 -22.24 -11.52
CA GLN A 395 28.87 -21.56 -10.31
C GLN A 395 27.76 -21.20 -9.31
N SER A 396 26.51 -21.42 -9.67
CA SER A 396 25.37 -21.17 -8.79
C SER A 396 25.16 -22.33 -7.83
N ASP A 397 25.40 -22.12 -6.54
CA ASP A 397 25.06 -23.09 -5.49
C ASP A 397 23.56 -23.38 -5.47
N PHE A 398 22.73 -22.35 -5.73
CA PHE A 398 21.27 -22.50 -5.87
C PHE A 398 20.92 -23.54 -6.92
N TYR A 399 21.55 -23.48 -8.09
CA TYR A 399 21.34 -24.46 -9.17
C TYR A 399 21.88 -25.83 -8.79
N GLN A 400 23.07 -25.90 -8.20
CA GLN A 400 23.68 -27.17 -7.86
C GLN A 400 22.92 -27.96 -6.79
N ASP A 401 22.41 -27.28 -5.77
CA ASP A 401 21.78 -27.92 -4.62
C ASP A 401 20.30 -28.27 -4.85
N ASN A 402 19.59 -27.52 -5.71
CA ASN A 402 18.15 -27.68 -5.83
C ASN A 402 17.68 -28.42 -7.09
N ILE A 403 18.47 -28.46 -8.16
CA ILE A 403 18.01 -29.03 -9.43
C ILE A 403 18.37 -30.49 -9.53
N ASP A 404 17.38 -31.32 -9.89
CA ASP A 404 17.52 -32.76 -10.01
C ASP A 404 18.35 -33.15 -11.24
N ASP A 405 19.03 -34.32 -11.17
CA ASP A 405 20.01 -34.73 -12.18
C ASP A 405 19.43 -34.89 -13.61
N ASP A 406 18.17 -35.29 -13.75
CA ASP A 406 17.49 -35.41 -15.02
C ASP A 406 17.22 -34.04 -15.62
N VAL A 407 16.86 -33.05 -14.79
CA VAL A 407 16.70 -31.66 -15.23
C VAL A 407 18.06 -31.03 -15.58
N LYS A 408 19.11 -31.31 -14.78
CA LYS A 408 20.49 -30.87 -15.10
C LYS A 408 20.96 -31.37 -16.46
N LYS A 409 20.68 -32.63 -16.80
CA LYS A 409 20.99 -33.19 -18.13
C LYS A 409 20.25 -32.46 -19.24
N LEU A 410 18.98 -32.14 -19.06
CA LEU A 410 18.20 -31.39 -20.03
C LEU A 410 18.78 -29.95 -20.21
N VAL A 411 19.21 -29.31 -19.13
CA VAL A 411 19.86 -28.00 -19.16
C VAL A 411 21.24 -28.07 -19.80
N GLU A 412 22.02 -29.11 -19.57
CA GLU A 412 23.30 -29.31 -20.23
C GLU A 412 23.14 -29.44 -21.76
N GLU A 413 22.09 -30.12 -22.22
CA GLU A 413 21.82 -30.35 -23.64
C GLU A 413 21.25 -29.09 -24.34
N HIS A 414 20.36 -28.35 -23.69
CA HIS A 414 19.57 -27.29 -24.34
C HIS A 414 19.79 -25.90 -23.75
N GLY A 415 20.41 -25.77 -22.59
CA GLY A 415 20.46 -24.51 -21.82
C GLY A 415 19.13 -24.17 -21.17
N ILE A 416 18.97 -22.92 -20.73
CA ILE A 416 17.71 -22.37 -20.20
C ILE A 416 17.31 -21.09 -20.93
N ARG A 417 15.99 -20.86 -21.06
CA ARG A 417 15.39 -19.72 -21.75
C ARG A 417 15.42 -18.42 -20.91
N HIS A 418 15.47 -18.53 -19.58
CA HIS A 418 15.34 -17.43 -18.63
C HIS A 418 16.51 -17.43 -17.65
N CYS A 419 17.11 -16.27 -17.37
CA CYS A 419 18.19 -16.16 -16.40
C CYS A 419 17.69 -16.23 -14.95
N SER A 420 16.41 -15.92 -14.73
CA SER A 420 15.71 -15.94 -13.44
C SER A 420 14.23 -16.24 -13.68
N ILE A 421 13.62 -17.08 -12.82
CA ILE A 421 12.30 -17.65 -13.10
C ILE A 421 11.33 -17.47 -11.93
N THR A 422 11.77 -17.65 -10.67
CA THR A 422 10.87 -17.74 -9.52
C THR A 422 10.93 -16.55 -8.59
N SER A 423 9.75 -16.10 -8.11
CA SER A 423 9.59 -14.99 -7.18
C SER A 423 8.25 -15.05 -6.48
N ILE A 424 8.21 -14.88 -5.17
CA ILE A 424 6.93 -14.78 -4.46
C ILE A 424 6.59 -13.33 -4.18
N ALA A 425 5.69 -12.81 -5.02
CA ALA A 425 5.19 -11.43 -4.94
C ALA A 425 4.08 -11.30 -3.87
N PRO A 426 3.76 -10.07 -3.39
CA PRO A 426 2.71 -9.86 -2.40
C PRO A 426 1.31 -10.28 -2.85
N THR A 427 1.03 -10.31 -4.14
CA THR A 427 -0.26 -10.66 -4.79
C THR A 427 -1.52 -9.97 -4.22
N GLY A 428 -1.36 -8.86 -3.50
CA GLY A 428 -2.43 -8.25 -2.71
C GLY A 428 -3.72 -7.95 -3.48
N SER A 429 -3.66 -7.43 -4.71
CA SER A 429 -4.87 -7.13 -5.51
C SER A 429 -5.49 -8.38 -6.12
N ILE A 430 -4.68 -9.30 -6.67
CA ILE A 430 -5.19 -10.52 -7.31
C ILE A 430 -5.68 -11.53 -6.29
N GLY A 431 -4.99 -11.70 -5.15
CA GLY A 431 -5.45 -12.55 -4.07
C GLY A 431 -6.74 -12.04 -3.44
N THR A 432 -6.86 -10.71 -3.19
CA THR A 432 -8.13 -10.14 -2.70
C THR A 432 -9.26 -10.29 -3.71
N MET A 433 -8.97 -10.16 -5.01
CA MET A 433 -9.98 -10.39 -6.06
C MET A 433 -10.53 -11.81 -6.00
N LEU A 434 -9.67 -12.81 -5.81
CA LEU A 434 -10.05 -14.22 -5.68
C LEU A 434 -10.54 -14.60 -4.27
N ALA A 435 -10.45 -13.70 -3.29
CA ALA A 435 -10.65 -13.98 -1.87
C ALA A 435 -9.73 -15.11 -1.32
N ALA A 436 -8.51 -15.20 -1.86
CA ALA A 436 -7.48 -16.16 -1.48
C ALA A 436 -6.38 -15.50 -0.64
N SER A 437 -5.67 -16.29 0.17
CA SER A 437 -4.48 -15.84 0.90
C SER A 437 -3.39 -15.38 -0.06
N THR A 438 -2.62 -14.35 0.32
CA THR A 438 -1.75 -13.62 -0.61
C THR A 438 -0.28 -14.01 -0.46
N GLY A 439 0.38 -14.37 -1.57
CA GLY A 439 1.78 -14.75 -1.58
C GLY A 439 2.09 -15.85 -0.55
N ILE A 440 3.09 -15.60 0.28
CA ILE A 440 3.48 -16.51 1.38
C ILE A 440 2.74 -16.21 2.69
N GLU A 441 1.91 -15.16 2.72
CA GLU A 441 1.30 -14.69 3.94
C GLU A 441 0.22 -15.65 4.47
N PRO A 442 0.13 -15.88 5.80
CA PRO A 442 -1.04 -16.53 6.39
C PRO A 442 -2.25 -15.61 6.30
N ASN A 443 -3.43 -16.17 6.54
CA ASN A 443 -4.64 -15.38 6.65
C ASN A 443 -4.51 -14.36 7.79
N PHE A 444 -4.70 -13.08 7.46
CA PHE A 444 -4.59 -12.00 8.45
C PHE A 444 -5.64 -12.17 9.54
N ARG A 445 -6.89 -12.31 9.13
CA ARG A 445 -8.04 -12.72 9.93
C ARG A 445 -9.06 -13.41 9.04
N PHE A 446 -9.90 -14.21 9.62
CA PHE A 446 -11.01 -14.86 8.90
C PHE A 446 -12.18 -13.90 8.64
N THR A 447 -12.28 -12.81 9.41
CA THR A 447 -13.17 -11.67 9.15
C THR A 447 -12.43 -10.37 9.48
N TYR A 448 -12.36 -9.41 8.54
CA TYR A 448 -11.67 -8.12 8.74
C TYR A 448 -12.23 -7.01 7.86
N ILE A 449 -11.94 -5.77 8.23
CA ILE A 449 -12.26 -4.58 7.44
C ILE A 449 -11.03 -4.21 6.59
N ARG A 450 -11.22 -4.12 5.27
CA ARG A 450 -10.17 -3.71 4.34
C ARG A 450 -10.45 -2.32 3.78
N LYS A 451 -9.50 -1.43 3.96
CA LYS A 451 -9.46 -0.14 3.29
C LYS A 451 -8.85 -0.30 1.89
N THR A 452 -9.53 0.23 0.86
CA THR A 452 -8.93 0.33 -0.49
C THR A 452 -8.46 1.75 -0.71
N GLU A 453 -7.15 1.91 -0.94
CA GLU A 453 -6.59 3.23 -1.29
C GLU A 453 -7.17 3.70 -2.61
N SER A 454 -7.79 4.88 -2.57
CA SER A 454 -8.20 5.78 -3.66
C SER A 454 -8.34 5.16 -5.06
N MET A 455 -9.56 4.78 -5.40
CA MET A 455 -9.97 4.53 -6.78
C MET A 455 -10.67 5.77 -7.40
N GLY A 456 -10.25 6.98 -7.02
CA GLY A 456 -10.78 8.25 -7.56
C GLY A 456 -12.07 8.78 -6.91
N GLN A 457 -12.64 8.08 -5.92
CA GLN A 457 -13.88 8.46 -5.23
C GLN A 457 -13.76 8.48 -3.69
N GLY A 458 -12.55 8.62 -3.16
CA GLY A 458 -12.28 8.52 -1.72
C GLY A 458 -11.99 7.09 -1.26
N ASP A 459 -11.56 6.94 0.00
CA ASP A 459 -11.28 5.65 0.61
C ASP A 459 -12.58 4.88 0.83
N ARG A 460 -12.60 3.59 0.44
CA ARG A 460 -13.73 2.69 0.68
C ARG A 460 -13.33 1.60 1.66
N TYR A 461 -14.24 1.26 2.56
CA TYR A 461 -14.07 0.21 3.57
C TYR A 461 -14.98 -0.98 3.22
N TYR A 462 -14.41 -2.18 3.22
CA TYR A 462 -15.13 -3.42 2.91
C TYR A 462 -14.99 -4.40 4.06
N LYS A 463 -16.11 -4.93 4.56
CA LYS A 463 -16.09 -6.10 5.45
C LYS A 463 -15.77 -7.33 4.58
N VAL A 464 -14.59 -7.90 4.77
CA VAL A 464 -14.10 -9.05 4.01
C VAL A 464 -14.26 -10.30 4.87
N HIS A 465 -15.06 -11.24 4.35
CA HIS A 465 -15.11 -12.59 4.91
C HIS A 465 -14.13 -13.47 4.16
N SER A 466 -13.36 -14.26 4.88
CA SER A 466 -12.47 -15.25 4.29
C SER A 466 -13.29 -16.33 3.58
N LYS A 467 -13.03 -16.52 2.27
CA LYS A 467 -13.69 -17.57 1.46
C LYS A 467 -13.45 -18.94 2.05
N ILE A 468 -12.22 -19.22 2.54
CA ILE A 468 -11.82 -20.50 3.07
C ILE A 468 -12.69 -20.99 4.24
N VAL A 469 -13.23 -20.07 5.06
CA VAL A 469 -14.18 -20.42 6.13
C VAL A 469 -15.51 -20.87 5.53
N LYS A 470 -16.01 -20.17 4.53
CA LYS A 470 -17.26 -20.57 3.85
C LYS A 470 -17.12 -21.93 3.20
N ASP A 471 -16.03 -22.13 2.44
CA ASP A 471 -15.75 -23.42 1.78
C ASP A 471 -15.67 -24.56 2.80
N TYR A 472 -15.06 -24.33 3.97
CA TYR A 472 -15.01 -25.30 5.05
C TYR A 472 -16.40 -25.64 5.60
N LEU A 473 -17.23 -24.61 5.89
CA LEU A 473 -18.56 -24.80 6.44
C LEU A 473 -19.49 -25.53 5.46
N GLU A 474 -19.37 -25.24 4.16
CA GLU A 474 -20.14 -25.90 3.09
C GLU A 474 -19.80 -27.39 2.97
N VAL A 475 -18.53 -27.75 3.08
CA VAL A 475 -18.08 -29.15 2.96
C VAL A 475 -18.34 -29.97 4.22
N THR A 476 -18.08 -29.38 5.40
CA THR A 476 -18.08 -30.11 6.68
C THR A 476 -19.37 -29.96 7.49
N ASN A 477 -20.26 -29.01 7.14
CA ASN A 477 -21.36 -28.55 7.98
C ASN A 477 -20.91 -28.12 9.40
N GLY A 478 -19.68 -27.55 9.49
CA GLY A 478 -19.04 -27.13 10.73
C GLY A 478 -19.70 -25.88 11.34
N ASP A 479 -19.09 -25.37 12.41
CA ASP A 479 -19.53 -24.17 13.14
C ASP A 479 -18.48 -23.06 12.95
N GLU A 480 -18.91 -21.87 12.51
CA GLU A 480 -18.04 -20.70 12.31
C GLU A 480 -17.38 -20.24 13.64
N ASP A 481 -18.07 -20.39 14.76
CA ASP A 481 -17.58 -19.99 16.08
C ASP A 481 -16.61 -21.02 16.70
N ASN A 482 -16.47 -22.21 16.08
CA ASN A 482 -15.63 -23.29 16.59
C ASN A 482 -14.78 -23.94 15.48
N LEU A 483 -13.97 -23.11 14.82
CA LEU A 483 -13.08 -23.59 13.75
C LEU A 483 -11.94 -24.47 14.31
N PRO A 484 -11.48 -25.51 13.56
CA PRO A 484 -10.34 -26.34 13.95
C PRO A 484 -9.04 -25.53 14.17
N GLU A 485 -8.09 -26.08 14.93
CA GLU A 485 -6.82 -25.43 15.28
C GLU A 485 -5.95 -25.02 14.07
N TYR A 486 -6.12 -25.66 12.92
CA TYR A 486 -5.40 -25.31 11.70
C TYR A 486 -5.92 -24.01 11.04
N PHE A 487 -7.05 -23.47 11.49
CA PHE A 487 -7.47 -22.09 11.16
C PHE A 487 -6.75 -21.11 12.07
N ILE A 488 -5.47 -20.85 11.79
CA ILE A 488 -4.65 -19.93 12.57
C ILE A 488 -4.51 -18.57 11.89
N GLU A 489 -4.82 -17.50 12.61
CA GLU A 489 -4.65 -16.12 12.14
C GLU A 489 -3.20 -15.66 12.26
N SER A 490 -2.80 -14.74 11.38
CA SER A 490 -1.42 -14.23 11.24
C SER A 490 -0.78 -13.81 12.58
N GLN A 491 -1.53 -13.10 13.43
CA GLN A 491 -1.04 -12.61 14.72
C GLN A 491 -0.88 -13.70 15.80
N ASN A 492 -1.47 -14.87 15.60
CA ASN A 492 -1.36 -16.01 16.51
C ASN A 492 -0.20 -16.95 16.14
N ILE A 493 0.44 -16.72 14.99
CA ILE A 493 1.59 -17.52 14.53
C ILE A 493 2.87 -16.96 15.15
N LYS A 494 3.64 -17.81 15.81
CA LYS A 494 4.96 -17.42 16.35
C LYS A 494 5.86 -16.87 15.23
N PRO A 495 6.54 -15.73 15.43
CA PRO A 495 7.41 -15.14 14.41
C PRO A 495 8.45 -16.11 13.82
N LEU A 496 9.01 -16.99 14.67
CA LEU A 496 9.95 -18.01 14.23
C LEU A 496 9.34 -19.00 13.22
N ASN A 497 8.07 -19.36 13.36
CA ASN A 497 7.38 -20.24 12.41
C ASN A 497 7.15 -19.54 11.06
N ARG A 498 6.92 -18.23 11.07
CA ARG A 498 6.88 -17.40 9.86
C ARG A 498 8.23 -17.38 9.15
N ILE A 499 9.32 -17.17 9.90
CA ILE A 499 10.71 -17.23 9.37
C ILE A 499 11.01 -18.59 8.77
N LYS A 500 10.66 -19.68 9.46
CA LYS A 500 10.88 -21.05 8.97
C LYS A 500 10.13 -21.30 7.66
N MET A 501 8.85 -20.90 7.58
CA MET A 501 8.07 -21.05 6.35
C MET A 501 8.71 -20.29 5.19
N GLN A 502 9.08 -19.01 5.40
CA GLN A 502 9.77 -18.21 4.39
C GLN A 502 11.12 -18.82 4.00
N SER A 503 11.90 -19.32 4.97
CA SER A 503 13.18 -20.00 4.74
C SER A 503 13.01 -21.26 3.90
N THR A 504 11.99 -22.07 4.20
CA THR A 504 11.68 -23.29 3.45
C THR A 504 11.42 -22.98 1.97
N TRP A 505 10.58 -21.98 1.68
CA TRP A 505 10.35 -21.56 0.30
C TRP A 505 11.56 -20.88 -0.32
N GLN A 506 12.35 -20.06 0.44
CA GLN A 506 13.49 -19.33 -0.08
C GLN A 506 14.61 -20.26 -0.61
N LYS A 507 14.68 -21.50 -0.16
CA LYS A 507 15.58 -22.49 -0.76
C LYS A 507 15.36 -22.66 -2.25
N TYR A 508 14.09 -22.57 -2.71
CA TYR A 508 13.62 -22.89 -4.05
C TYR A 508 13.23 -21.66 -4.87
N ILE A 509 13.33 -20.47 -4.30
CA ILE A 509 13.06 -19.21 -4.99
C ILE A 509 14.38 -18.52 -5.34
N ASP A 510 14.67 -18.44 -6.63
CA ASP A 510 15.93 -17.88 -7.12
C ASP A 510 16.03 -16.37 -6.97
N THR A 511 14.92 -15.62 -7.03
CA THR A 511 14.92 -14.19 -6.67
C THR A 511 14.68 -14.01 -5.17
N ALA A 512 13.55 -13.45 -4.74
CA ALA A 512 13.24 -13.30 -3.33
C ALA A 512 11.74 -13.45 -3.05
N ILE A 513 11.38 -13.29 -1.79
CA ILE A 513 10.03 -13.45 -1.27
C ILE A 513 9.63 -12.15 -0.57
N SER A 514 8.50 -11.57 -0.96
CA SER A 514 7.88 -10.50 -0.19
C SER A 514 7.16 -11.09 1.00
N SER A 515 7.60 -10.76 2.20
CA SER A 515 6.97 -11.21 3.44
C SER A 515 7.03 -10.13 4.51
N THR A 516 5.88 -9.97 5.21
CA THR A 516 5.75 -9.05 6.34
C THR A 516 5.31 -9.81 7.57
N ILE A 517 6.09 -9.78 8.64
CA ILE A 517 5.67 -10.31 9.93
C ILE A 517 4.87 -9.22 10.65
N ASN A 518 3.56 -9.45 10.76
CA ASN A 518 2.68 -8.60 11.55
C ASN A 518 2.80 -8.99 13.02
N LEU A 519 3.03 -8.00 13.87
CA LEU A 519 3.24 -8.17 15.30
C LEU A 519 2.22 -7.37 16.09
N PRO A 520 1.77 -7.87 17.26
CA PRO A 520 0.87 -7.14 18.12
C PRO A 520 1.53 -5.90 18.76
N GLU A 521 0.71 -4.99 19.28
CA GLU A 521 1.15 -3.71 19.84
C GLU A 521 2.13 -3.85 21.02
N GLU A 522 1.98 -4.91 21.82
CA GLU A 522 2.81 -5.20 22.98
C GLU A 522 4.22 -5.74 22.67
N THR A 523 4.51 -6.02 21.38
CA THR A 523 5.83 -6.49 20.94
C THR A 523 6.94 -5.52 21.34
N THR A 524 8.05 -6.05 21.82
CA THR A 524 9.22 -5.27 22.26
C THR A 524 10.26 -5.05 21.15
N ILE A 525 11.21 -4.14 21.37
CA ILE A 525 12.33 -3.92 20.45
C ILE A 525 13.22 -5.18 20.40
N GLU A 526 13.43 -5.83 21.52
CA GLU A 526 14.24 -7.05 21.66
C GLU A 526 13.65 -8.22 20.84
N GLU A 527 12.33 -8.31 20.75
CA GLU A 527 11.67 -9.30 19.89
C GLU A 527 11.89 -8.99 18.42
N ILE A 528 11.90 -7.71 18.00
CA ILE A 528 12.24 -7.33 16.63
C ILE A 528 13.71 -7.64 16.33
N GLU A 529 14.65 -7.36 17.25
CA GLU A 529 16.05 -7.76 17.12
C GLU A 529 16.17 -9.28 16.96
N TYR A 530 15.43 -10.05 17.77
CA TYR A 530 15.38 -11.52 17.68
C TYR A 530 14.87 -12.00 16.31
N ILE A 531 13.80 -11.40 15.79
CA ILE A 531 13.24 -11.71 14.48
C ILE A 531 14.28 -11.46 13.38
N TYR A 532 14.91 -10.32 13.37
CA TYR A 532 15.91 -9.93 12.36
C TYR A 532 17.15 -10.83 12.41
N MET A 533 17.65 -11.16 13.60
CA MET A 533 18.77 -12.07 13.77
C MET A 533 18.43 -13.49 13.26
N ASN A 534 17.23 -13.99 13.56
CA ASN A 534 16.80 -15.29 13.07
C ASN A 534 16.54 -15.28 11.55
N ALA A 535 16.00 -14.19 10.98
CA ALA A 535 15.84 -14.07 9.55
C ALA A 535 17.19 -14.26 8.80
N TRP A 536 18.24 -13.64 9.29
CA TRP A 536 19.60 -13.86 8.77
C TRP A 536 20.07 -15.29 8.97
N LYS A 537 19.96 -15.86 10.18
CA LYS A 537 20.40 -17.23 10.50
C LYS A 537 19.69 -18.30 9.66
N TYR A 538 18.42 -18.11 9.40
CA TYR A 538 17.64 -19.01 8.54
C TYR A 538 17.81 -18.72 7.04
N GLY A 539 18.70 -17.83 6.65
CA GLY A 539 19.10 -17.57 5.27
C GLY A 539 18.06 -16.86 4.41
N LEU A 540 17.22 -16.04 5.01
CA LEU A 540 16.30 -15.19 4.24
C LEU A 540 17.10 -14.15 3.44
N LYS A 541 16.53 -13.71 2.31
CA LYS A 541 17.09 -12.62 1.48
C LYS A 541 16.63 -11.24 1.93
N GLY A 542 15.49 -11.17 2.57
CA GLY A 542 14.93 -9.93 3.11
C GLY A 542 13.75 -10.21 4.02
N ILE A 543 13.40 -9.22 4.83
CA ILE A 543 12.26 -9.31 5.74
C ILE A 543 11.76 -7.91 6.08
N THR A 544 10.46 -7.79 6.23
CA THR A 544 9.77 -6.63 6.79
C THR A 544 9.02 -7.03 8.05
N VAL A 545 9.06 -6.17 9.06
CA VAL A 545 8.29 -6.33 10.29
C VAL A 545 7.34 -5.14 10.42
N PHE A 546 6.11 -5.40 10.76
CA PHE A 546 5.10 -4.38 11.00
C PHE A 546 4.41 -4.63 12.33
N ARG A 547 4.58 -3.71 13.28
CA ARG A 547 3.94 -3.76 14.59
C ARG A 547 2.64 -2.95 14.56
N ASP A 548 1.57 -3.51 15.11
CA ASP A 548 0.30 -2.78 15.26
C ASP A 548 0.51 -1.52 16.10
N ASN A 549 -0.24 -0.47 15.77
CA ASN A 549 -0.17 0.84 16.43
C ASN A 549 1.22 1.51 16.42
N CYS A 550 2.07 1.23 15.41
CA CYS A 550 3.22 2.07 15.12
C CYS A 550 2.76 3.42 14.53
N LYS A 551 3.67 4.40 14.43
CA LYS A 551 3.35 5.75 13.91
C LYS A 551 2.78 5.76 12.48
N ARG A 552 2.90 4.67 11.74
CA ARG A 552 2.37 4.50 10.38
C ARG A 552 1.06 3.73 10.41
N VAL A 553 0.04 4.23 9.73
CA VAL A 553 -1.26 3.55 9.61
C VAL A 553 -1.13 2.33 8.69
N GLY A 554 -1.51 1.14 9.17
CA GLY A 554 -1.52 -0.09 8.39
C GLY A 554 -2.63 -0.11 7.32
N ILE A 555 -2.42 -0.93 6.26
CA ILE A 555 -3.43 -1.16 5.20
C ILE A 555 -4.56 -2.08 5.71
N LEU A 556 -4.27 -2.94 6.68
CA LEU A 556 -5.21 -3.83 7.33
C LEU A 556 -5.45 -3.37 8.77
N SER A 557 -6.70 -3.29 9.23
CA SER A 557 -7.06 -2.88 10.58
C SER A 557 -7.86 -3.95 11.29
N THR A 558 -7.56 -4.17 12.56
CA THR A 558 -8.25 -5.09 13.46
C THR A 558 -9.33 -4.42 14.31
N LYS A 559 -9.26 -3.09 14.42
CA LYS A 559 -10.26 -2.30 15.15
C LYS A 559 -11.24 -1.71 14.13
N GLU A 560 -12.54 -1.76 14.44
CA GLU A 560 -13.45 -0.75 13.91
C GLU A 560 -12.85 0.56 14.38
N ASN A 561 -12.22 1.30 13.50
CA ASN A 561 -11.79 2.64 13.83
C ASN A 561 -13.09 3.42 14.07
N GLU A 562 -13.46 3.61 15.33
CA GLU A 562 -14.13 4.83 15.69
C GLU A 562 -13.21 5.93 15.19
N ASP A 563 -13.64 6.59 14.09
CA ASP A 563 -12.90 7.62 13.41
C ASP A 563 -12.56 8.78 14.36
N THR A 564 -11.50 8.65 15.12
CA THR A 564 -10.68 9.80 15.46
C THR A 564 -9.77 10.01 14.25
N VAL A 565 -10.30 10.65 13.21
CA VAL A 565 -9.49 11.21 12.15
C VAL A 565 -8.65 12.30 12.81
N GLU A 566 -7.41 11.99 13.19
CA GLU A 566 -6.43 13.02 13.46
C GLU A 566 -6.23 13.79 12.15
N LEU A 567 -6.94 14.90 12.06
CA LEU A 567 -6.83 15.81 10.91
C LEU A 567 -5.41 16.34 10.87
N LYS A 568 -4.66 15.97 9.84
CA LYS A 568 -3.35 16.60 9.60
C LYS A 568 -3.54 18.11 9.49
N ARG A 569 -2.61 18.87 10.04
CA ARG A 569 -2.63 20.32 9.99
C ARG A 569 -2.91 20.82 8.57
N GLY A 570 -3.99 21.56 8.38
CA GLY A 570 -4.45 22.06 7.09
C GLY A 570 -5.43 21.18 6.31
N GLN A 571 -5.83 20.02 6.83
CA GLN A 571 -6.92 19.21 6.27
C GLN A 571 -8.27 19.57 6.92
N TRP A 572 -9.29 19.66 6.10
CA TRP A 572 -10.67 19.91 6.52
C TRP A 572 -11.42 18.58 6.51
N LYS A 573 -12.10 18.27 7.61
CA LYS A 573 -13.04 17.15 7.65
C LYS A 573 -14.22 17.45 6.72
N SER A 574 -14.65 16.47 5.91
CA SER A 574 -15.92 16.56 5.19
C SER A 574 -17.08 16.60 6.18
N LEU A 575 -18.19 17.21 5.81
CA LEU A 575 -19.40 17.14 6.62
C LEU A 575 -19.88 15.69 6.71
N ALA A 576 -20.33 15.27 7.88
CA ALA A 576 -20.96 13.96 8.05
C ALA A 576 -22.24 13.89 7.21
N GLU A 577 -22.56 12.71 6.67
CA GLU A 577 -23.75 12.51 5.80
C GLU A 577 -25.06 12.81 6.50
N ASP A 578 -25.13 12.65 7.83
CA ASP A 578 -26.29 12.93 8.67
C ASP A 578 -26.35 14.37 9.18
N THR A 579 -25.46 15.27 8.69
CA THR A 579 -25.48 16.68 9.10
C THR A 579 -26.74 17.36 8.66
N TYR A 580 -27.52 17.85 9.62
CA TYR A 580 -28.72 18.66 9.36
C TYR A 580 -28.56 20.08 9.88
N TYR A 581 -29.27 21.03 9.27
CA TYR A 581 -29.16 22.44 9.61
C TYR A 581 -30.37 22.93 10.43
N VAL A 582 -30.07 23.56 11.57
CA VAL A 582 -31.08 24.23 12.39
C VAL A 582 -30.98 25.75 12.20
N LYS A 583 -32.11 26.35 11.85
CA LYS A 583 -32.22 27.81 11.64
C LYS A 583 -32.46 28.52 12.96
N ARG A 584 -31.62 29.47 13.29
CA ARG A 584 -31.73 30.37 14.46
C ARG A 584 -31.81 31.83 14.05
N SER A 585 -32.41 32.65 14.87
CA SER A 585 -32.53 34.09 14.65
C SER A 585 -31.73 34.86 15.67
N VAL A 586 -30.69 35.56 15.24
CA VAL A 586 -29.79 36.34 16.10
C VAL A 586 -30.09 37.83 15.91
N LYS A 587 -30.52 38.52 16.97
CA LYS A 587 -30.74 39.96 16.96
C LYS A 587 -29.44 40.66 17.29
N ILE A 588 -28.91 41.45 16.39
CA ILE A 588 -27.66 42.19 16.50
C ILE A 588 -27.90 43.69 16.47
N GLY A 589 -26.92 44.51 16.89
CA GLY A 589 -27.06 45.95 17.01
C GLY A 589 -27.39 46.71 15.72
N CYS A 590 -27.25 46.12 14.53
CA CYS A 590 -27.57 46.73 13.24
C CYS A 590 -28.60 45.91 12.45
N GLY A 591 -29.37 45.00 13.11
CA GLY A 591 -30.43 44.25 12.44
C GLY A 591 -30.60 42.81 12.97
N LYS A 592 -31.01 41.91 12.08
CA LYS A 592 -31.30 40.53 12.40
C LYS A 592 -30.56 39.60 11.47
N LEU A 593 -29.93 38.53 12.04
CA LEU A 593 -29.26 37.49 11.29
C LEU A 593 -30.10 36.21 11.32
N LYS A 594 -30.08 35.46 10.24
CA LYS A 594 -30.49 34.08 10.19
C LYS A 594 -29.18 33.27 10.27
N LEU A 595 -29.03 32.50 11.35
CA LEU A 595 -27.90 31.60 11.59
C LEU A 595 -28.38 30.17 11.32
N PHE A 596 -27.67 29.45 10.47
CA PHE A 596 -27.88 28.04 10.21
C PHE A 596 -26.74 27.28 10.87
N ILE A 597 -27.06 26.34 11.76
CA ILE A 597 -26.13 25.55 12.53
C ILE A 597 -26.19 24.12 12.02
N GLY A 598 -25.14 23.66 11.35
CA GLY A 598 -24.99 22.27 10.87
C GLY A 598 -24.53 21.36 12.01
N TYR A 599 -25.36 20.45 12.44
CA TYR A 599 -25.10 19.50 13.52
C TYR A 599 -25.20 18.07 13.02
N SER A 600 -24.24 17.23 13.34
CA SER A 600 -24.27 15.79 13.08
C SER A 600 -24.66 15.01 14.34
N PRO A 601 -25.78 14.26 14.30
CA PRO A 601 -26.18 13.38 15.41
C PRO A 601 -25.22 12.23 15.65
N SER A 602 -24.67 11.62 14.60
CA SER A 602 -23.71 10.51 14.71
C SER A 602 -22.41 10.95 15.36
N GLU A 603 -21.88 12.10 15.00
CA GLU A 603 -20.64 12.65 15.57
C GLU A 603 -20.89 13.51 16.82
N GLN A 604 -22.14 13.85 17.12
CA GLN A 604 -22.54 14.69 18.23
C GLN A 604 -21.84 16.06 18.27
N THR A 605 -21.49 16.60 17.10
CA THR A 605 -20.71 17.84 16.94
C THR A 605 -21.37 18.81 15.98
N ILE A 606 -21.12 20.13 16.22
CA ILE A 606 -21.42 21.15 15.24
C ILE A 606 -20.26 21.18 14.22
N GLN A 607 -20.60 21.02 12.96
CA GLN A 607 -19.62 20.92 11.88
C GLN A 607 -19.59 22.11 10.96
N ASP A 608 -20.69 22.88 10.90
CA ASP A 608 -20.79 24.00 9.98
C ASP A 608 -21.66 25.13 10.53
N LEU A 609 -21.37 26.35 10.08
CA LEU A 609 -22.18 27.53 10.37
C LEU A 609 -22.35 28.34 9.10
N TYR A 610 -23.59 28.71 8.82
CA TYR A 610 -23.90 29.59 7.70
C TYR A 610 -24.77 30.76 8.15
N ILE A 611 -24.47 31.97 7.64
CA ILE A 611 -25.14 33.22 8.06
C ILE A 611 -25.75 33.93 6.87
N VAL A 612 -27.04 34.20 6.98
CA VAL A 612 -27.75 35.09 6.05
C VAL A 612 -28.24 36.34 6.82
N GLN A 613 -27.85 37.49 6.36
CA GLN A 613 -28.32 38.77 6.94
C GLN A 613 -29.56 39.26 6.20
N SER A 614 -30.63 39.51 6.93
CA SER A 614 -31.82 40.21 6.42
C SER A 614 -31.76 41.70 6.79
N GLY A 615 -31.52 42.60 5.81
CA GLY A 615 -31.55 44.03 6.00
C GLY A 615 -30.35 44.78 5.42
N LYS A 616 -30.47 46.12 5.32
CA LYS A 616 -29.43 47.05 4.79
C LYS A 616 -28.35 47.29 5.86
N GLY A 617 -27.24 46.62 5.82
CA GLY A 617 -26.13 46.88 6.74
C GLY A 617 -24.76 46.43 6.17
N GLY A 618 -23.69 47.22 6.44
CA GLY A 618 -22.38 47.11 5.78
C GLY A 618 -21.50 45.93 6.15
N CYS A 619 -21.89 45.00 7.06
CA CYS A 619 -21.03 43.93 7.59
C CYS A 619 -21.31 42.54 6.99
N THR A 620 -22.22 42.40 6.01
CA THR A 620 -22.70 41.10 5.50
C THR A 620 -21.55 40.20 5.04
N LYS A 621 -20.61 40.72 4.25
CA LYS A 621 -19.47 39.95 3.75
C LYS A 621 -18.52 39.54 4.87
N ASN A 622 -18.28 40.40 5.86
CA ASN A 622 -17.45 40.08 7.02
C ASN A 622 -18.09 39.00 7.90
N LEU A 623 -19.43 38.98 8.01
CA LEU A 623 -20.17 37.98 8.78
C LEU A 623 -20.18 36.61 8.08
N GLN A 624 -20.28 36.60 6.74
CA GLN A 624 -20.13 35.38 5.96
C GLN A 624 -18.71 34.84 6.08
N ALA A 625 -17.68 35.67 5.97
CA ALA A 625 -16.29 35.28 6.18
C ALA A 625 -16.04 34.72 7.59
N LEU A 626 -16.67 35.33 8.62
CA LEU A 626 -16.60 34.86 10.00
C LEU A 626 -17.24 33.48 10.14
N ALA A 627 -18.40 33.21 9.57
CA ALA A 627 -19.05 31.94 9.61
C ALA A 627 -18.20 30.84 8.95
N ILE A 628 -17.66 31.15 7.76
CA ILE A 628 -16.74 30.21 7.05
C ILE A 628 -15.50 29.92 7.90
N THR A 629 -14.92 30.94 8.55
CA THR A 629 -13.75 30.76 9.43
C THR A 629 -14.07 29.87 10.62
N ILE A 630 -15.22 30.10 11.28
CA ILE A 630 -15.66 29.25 12.42
C ILE A 630 -15.90 27.81 11.93
N SER A 631 -16.59 27.61 10.82
CA SER A 631 -16.79 26.30 10.22
C SER A 631 -15.46 25.60 9.91
N ALA A 632 -14.50 26.33 9.32
CA ALA A 632 -13.16 25.80 9.06
C ALA A 632 -12.46 25.34 10.34
N VAL A 633 -12.49 26.15 11.42
CA VAL A 633 -11.88 25.81 12.69
C VAL A 633 -12.55 24.59 13.31
N LEU A 634 -13.86 24.45 13.24
CA LEU A 634 -14.60 23.29 13.74
C LEU A 634 -14.25 22.03 12.95
N ARG A 635 -14.14 22.13 11.61
CA ARG A 635 -13.82 21.01 10.72
C ARG A 635 -12.36 20.55 10.78
N VAL A 636 -11.46 21.36 11.31
CA VAL A 636 -10.08 20.94 11.64
C VAL A 636 -9.91 20.49 13.09
N GLY A 637 -11.02 20.25 13.81
CA GLY A 637 -10.99 19.76 15.19
C GLY A 637 -10.85 20.84 16.26
N GLY A 638 -11.08 22.12 15.92
CA GLY A 638 -11.05 23.23 16.88
C GLY A 638 -12.20 23.17 17.88
N ASN A 639 -11.92 23.55 19.14
CA ASN A 639 -12.89 23.51 20.23
C ASN A 639 -13.70 24.78 20.32
N LEU A 640 -15.04 24.68 20.40
CA LEU A 640 -15.97 25.82 20.54
C LEU A 640 -15.69 26.68 21.79
N ASP A 641 -15.27 26.07 22.90
CA ASP A 641 -14.95 26.83 24.11
C ASP A 641 -13.68 27.65 23.98
N GLN A 642 -12.70 27.17 23.21
CA GLN A 642 -11.51 27.94 22.87
C GLN A 642 -11.85 29.13 21.95
N LEU A 643 -12.69 28.90 20.94
CA LEU A 643 -13.23 29.98 20.11
C LEU A 643 -13.97 31.01 20.94
N TYR A 644 -14.85 30.58 21.85
CA TYR A 644 -15.58 31.48 22.73
C TYR A 644 -14.65 32.32 23.60
N LYS A 645 -13.60 31.74 24.19
CA LYS A 645 -12.60 32.48 24.96
C LYS A 645 -11.85 33.51 24.11
N ALA A 646 -11.44 33.15 22.90
CA ALA A 646 -10.76 34.05 21.98
C ALA A 646 -11.64 35.25 21.58
N TYR A 647 -12.94 35.03 21.38
CA TYR A 647 -13.89 36.07 20.99
C TYR A 647 -14.39 36.90 22.18
N SER A 648 -14.29 36.41 23.41
CA SER A 648 -14.77 37.14 24.60
C SER A 648 -13.94 38.41 24.93
N GLY A 649 -12.70 38.48 24.43
CA GLY A 649 -11.81 39.64 24.62
C GLY A 649 -12.02 40.78 23.64
N ILE A 650 -12.96 40.68 22.66
CA ILE A 650 -13.21 41.69 21.66
C ILE A 650 -14.15 42.77 22.22
N GLU A 651 -13.79 44.03 22.01
CA GLU A 651 -14.57 45.20 22.45
C GLU A 651 -15.99 45.25 21.86
N ALA A 652 -16.90 45.90 22.57
CA ALA A 652 -18.28 46.02 22.17
C ALA A 652 -18.44 46.83 20.87
N CYS A 653 -19.25 46.31 19.94
CA CYS A 653 -19.60 47.05 18.72
C CYS A 653 -20.50 48.25 19.04
N ASN A 654 -20.17 49.43 18.51
CA ASN A 654 -20.93 50.66 18.71
C ASN A 654 -22.42 50.53 18.35
N SER A 655 -22.79 49.68 17.37
CA SER A 655 -24.18 49.42 17.03
C SER A 655 -24.90 48.66 18.12
N PHE A 656 -24.25 47.72 18.82
CA PHE A 656 -24.81 47.02 19.98
C PHE A 656 -25.00 47.96 21.17
N VAL A 657 -24.05 48.85 21.43
CA VAL A 657 -24.13 49.84 22.49
C VAL A 657 -25.31 50.81 22.25
N ARG A 658 -25.43 51.32 21.01
CA ARG A 658 -26.51 52.26 20.64
C ARG A 658 -27.91 51.60 20.67
N ALA A 659 -28.05 50.39 20.18
CA ALA A 659 -29.33 49.68 20.18
C ALA A 659 -29.78 49.34 21.62
N ARG A 660 -28.88 48.91 22.50
CA ARG A 660 -29.18 48.72 23.92
C ARG A 660 -29.55 50.03 24.64
N ALA A 661 -28.85 51.11 24.32
CA ALA A 661 -29.20 52.46 24.87
C ALA A 661 -30.59 52.92 24.47
N LYS A 662 -31.11 52.43 23.32
CA LYS A 662 -32.49 52.69 22.85
C LYS A 662 -33.52 51.70 23.39
N GLY A 663 -33.12 50.79 24.28
CA GLY A 663 -33.99 49.76 24.88
C GLY A 663 -34.33 48.59 23.93
N GLU A 664 -33.58 48.40 22.84
CA GLU A 664 -33.81 47.29 21.92
C GLU A 664 -33.33 45.96 22.56
N GLU A 665 -34.16 44.92 22.44
CA GLU A 665 -33.82 43.58 22.93
C GLU A 665 -32.88 42.88 21.92
N LEU A 666 -31.65 42.61 22.31
CA LEU A 666 -30.62 41.97 21.49
C LEU A 666 -30.28 40.57 22.02
N SER A 667 -29.80 39.69 21.12
CA SER A 667 -29.19 38.40 21.52
C SER A 667 -27.99 38.60 22.46
N LYS A 668 -27.70 37.64 23.32
CA LYS A 668 -26.56 37.67 24.23
C LYS A 668 -25.27 37.92 23.47
N GLY A 669 -24.49 38.91 23.88
CA GLY A 669 -23.20 39.26 23.26
C GLY A 669 -23.00 40.77 23.16
N THR A 670 -21.81 41.23 22.88
CA THR A 670 -21.40 42.61 22.77
C THR A 670 -21.13 43.06 21.31
N TYR A 671 -21.01 42.09 20.41
CA TYR A 671 -20.82 42.24 18.96
C TYR A 671 -21.29 40.96 18.25
N CYS A 672 -21.30 40.96 16.90
CA CYS A 672 -21.90 39.88 16.10
C CYS A 672 -21.28 38.51 16.38
N GLY A 673 -19.95 38.40 16.46
CA GLY A 673 -19.27 37.10 16.73
C GLY A 673 -19.63 36.50 18.07
N SER A 674 -19.66 37.32 19.13
CA SER A 674 -20.07 36.83 20.46
C SER A 674 -21.55 36.45 20.52
N ALA A 675 -22.42 37.17 19.79
CA ALA A 675 -23.85 36.85 19.71
C ALA A 675 -24.10 35.54 18.98
N ILE A 676 -23.37 35.28 17.88
CA ILE A 676 -23.43 34.02 17.11
C ILE A 676 -22.97 32.83 17.99
N LEU A 677 -21.79 32.94 18.61
CA LEU A 677 -21.26 31.85 19.45
C LEU A 677 -22.13 31.57 20.68
N ASN A 678 -22.78 32.59 21.26
CA ASN A 678 -23.71 32.38 22.34
C ASN A 678 -24.95 31.58 21.88
N GLU A 679 -25.47 31.88 20.69
CA GLU A 679 -26.61 31.13 20.12
C GLU A 679 -26.24 29.66 19.82
N VAL A 680 -25.03 29.42 19.32
CA VAL A 680 -24.50 28.08 19.12
C VAL A 680 -24.39 27.31 20.44
N LYS A 681 -23.94 27.97 21.51
CA LYS A 681 -23.89 27.34 22.85
C LYS A 681 -25.28 27.01 23.42
N GLU A 682 -26.25 27.89 23.25
CA GLU A 682 -27.63 27.63 23.70
C GLU A 682 -28.22 26.44 22.92
N PHE A 683 -28.00 26.37 21.61
CA PHE A 683 -28.42 25.21 20.81
C PHE A 683 -27.85 23.87 21.32
N LEU A 684 -26.53 23.83 21.62
CA LEU A 684 -25.91 22.63 22.20
C LEU A 684 -26.48 22.25 23.56
N LYS A 685 -26.83 23.24 24.41
CA LYS A 685 -27.50 22.98 25.68
C LYS A 685 -28.88 22.35 25.49
N GLU A 686 -29.67 22.84 24.54
CA GLU A 686 -30.97 22.29 24.21
C GLU A 686 -30.87 20.83 23.80
N ILE A 687 -29.98 20.49 22.84
CA ILE A 687 -29.76 19.10 22.42
C ILE A 687 -29.32 18.21 23.58
N ASN A 688 -28.41 18.67 24.44
CA ASN A 688 -27.95 17.90 25.59
C ASN A 688 -29.04 17.75 26.71
N ALA A 689 -29.95 18.70 26.80
CA ALA A 689 -31.10 18.62 27.71
C ALA A 689 -32.18 17.64 27.17
N GLU A 690 -32.43 17.62 25.87
CA GLU A 690 -33.31 16.65 25.22
C GLU A 690 -32.83 15.21 25.40
N LYS A 691 -31.51 14.98 25.30
CA LYS A 691 -30.91 13.66 25.59
C LYS A 691 -31.10 13.18 27.03
N LYS A 692 -31.12 14.08 28.02
CA LYS A 692 -31.37 13.73 29.43
C LYS A 692 -32.83 13.38 29.67
N ASN A 693 -33.77 13.86 28.84
CA ASN A 693 -35.20 13.61 28.97
C ASN A 693 -35.70 12.39 28.16
N VAL A 694 -34.90 11.81 27.27
CA VAL A 694 -35.25 10.65 26.40
C VAL A 694 -34.89 9.31 27.08
N GLY A 695 -34.82 9.26 28.40
CA GLY A 695 -34.80 8.01 29.17
C GLY A 695 -36.14 7.26 29.25
N ILE A 696 -37.25 7.78 28.68
CA ILE A 696 -38.57 7.10 28.64
C ILE A 696 -39.29 7.47 27.35
N ALA A 697 -39.66 6.42 26.58
CA ALA A 697 -40.62 6.39 25.47
C ALA A 697 -40.16 6.80 24.08
N THR A 698 -39.81 5.79 23.30
CA THR A 698 -39.81 5.84 21.83
C THR A 698 -41.23 6.04 21.28
N LYS A 699 -41.51 7.19 20.69
CA LYS A 699 -42.54 7.33 19.62
C LYS A 699 -41.81 7.80 18.37
N LYS A 700 -41.71 6.91 17.38
CA LYS A 700 -41.37 7.26 16.01
C LYS A 700 -42.48 8.17 15.48
N THR A 701 -42.18 9.41 15.20
CA THR A 701 -42.88 10.25 14.25
C THR A 701 -42.22 10.02 12.90
N GLU A 702 -42.91 9.43 11.96
CA GLU A 702 -42.52 9.36 10.55
C GLU A 702 -42.51 10.79 10.00
N ASP A 703 -41.35 11.39 9.81
CA ASP A 703 -41.22 12.61 9.04
C ASP A 703 -41.41 12.27 7.57
N LYS A 704 -42.49 12.80 6.98
CA LYS A 704 -42.69 12.80 5.54
C LYS A 704 -41.53 13.55 4.89
N PRO A 705 -40.94 13.02 3.80
CA PRO A 705 -39.86 13.73 3.10
C PRO A 705 -40.38 15.08 2.60
N MET A 706 -39.65 16.15 2.93
CA MET A 706 -39.95 17.52 2.50
C MET A 706 -39.96 17.60 0.97
N THR A 707 -41.00 18.24 0.42
CA THR A 707 -41.10 18.48 -1.03
C THR A 707 -40.08 19.55 -1.48
N LYS A 708 -39.83 19.66 -2.79
CA LYS A 708 -38.96 20.72 -3.35
C LYS A 708 -39.46 22.13 -2.98
N GLU A 709 -40.78 22.30 -2.85
CA GLU A 709 -41.41 23.57 -2.45
C GLU A 709 -41.21 23.87 -0.96
N ASP A 710 -41.29 22.86 -0.10
CA ASP A 710 -40.95 22.98 1.33
C ASP A 710 -39.51 23.35 1.57
N LEU A 711 -38.57 22.82 0.79
CA LEU A 711 -37.14 23.16 0.88
C LEU A 711 -36.90 24.61 0.49
N LEU A 712 -37.49 25.07 -0.63
CA LEU A 712 -37.39 26.48 -1.08
C LEU A 712 -38.01 27.48 -0.10
N ASN A 713 -39.17 27.14 0.48
CA ASN A 713 -39.82 27.95 1.51
C ASN A 713 -39.03 28.06 2.81
N ASN A 714 -38.11 27.12 3.06
CA ASN A 714 -37.19 27.13 4.19
C ASN A 714 -35.79 27.65 3.83
N ASP A 715 -35.61 28.29 2.68
CA ASP A 715 -34.33 28.81 2.16
C ASP A 715 -33.27 27.69 1.96
N LEU A 716 -33.69 26.46 1.62
CA LEU A 716 -32.82 25.32 1.36
C LEU A 716 -32.85 24.91 -0.12
N CYS A 717 -31.71 24.51 -0.65
CA CYS A 717 -31.59 24.07 -2.02
C CYS A 717 -32.34 22.75 -2.26
N PRO A 718 -33.21 22.66 -3.28
CA PRO A 718 -33.96 21.46 -3.57
C PRO A 718 -33.10 20.30 -4.13
N GLU A 719 -31.87 20.60 -4.59
CA GLU A 719 -30.96 19.59 -5.16
C GLU A 719 -29.99 19.02 -4.11
N CYS A 720 -29.38 19.89 -3.28
CA CYS A 720 -28.36 19.46 -2.32
C CYS A 720 -28.69 19.79 -0.86
N LYS A 721 -29.88 20.35 -0.59
CA LYS A 721 -30.37 20.72 0.75
C LYS A 721 -29.52 21.74 1.51
N ASN A 722 -28.51 22.34 0.87
CA ASN A 722 -27.74 23.42 1.46
C ASN A 722 -28.50 24.75 1.41
N PRO A 723 -28.20 25.71 2.31
CA PRO A 723 -28.82 27.03 2.31
C PRO A 723 -28.65 27.76 0.98
N LEU A 724 -29.70 28.50 0.57
CA LEU A 724 -29.72 29.29 -0.64
C LEU A 724 -29.31 30.74 -0.37
N ASP A 725 -28.52 31.32 -1.27
CA ASP A 725 -28.22 32.77 -1.30
C ASP A 725 -29.30 33.50 -2.10
N HIS A 726 -29.75 34.66 -1.58
CA HIS A 726 -30.70 35.54 -2.24
C HIS A 726 -29.98 36.72 -2.92
N ALA A 727 -30.10 36.81 -4.23
CA ALA A 727 -29.57 37.91 -5.02
C ALA A 727 -30.72 38.60 -5.80
N GLY A 728 -31.30 39.61 -5.21
CA GLY A 728 -32.49 40.30 -5.79
C GLY A 728 -33.71 39.41 -5.79
N SER A 729 -34.32 39.13 -6.96
CA SER A 729 -35.45 38.23 -7.13
C SER A 729 -35.04 36.74 -7.37
N CYS A 730 -33.75 36.45 -7.37
CA CYS A 730 -33.22 35.12 -7.62
C CYS A 730 -32.66 34.48 -6.34
N VAL A 731 -32.79 33.14 -6.22
CA VAL A 731 -32.10 32.32 -5.22
C VAL A 731 -31.07 31.46 -5.91
N GLN A 732 -29.87 31.38 -5.35
CA GLN A 732 -28.78 30.59 -5.88
C GLN A 732 -28.13 29.74 -4.77
N CYS A 733 -27.83 28.49 -5.08
CA CYS A 733 -27.06 27.64 -4.17
C CYS A 733 -25.57 27.78 -4.42
N PRO A 734 -24.78 28.29 -3.44
CA PRO A 734 -23.34 28.41 -3.61
C PRO A 734 -22.60 27.07 -3.65
N ASN A 735 -23.26 25.99 -3.23
CA ASN A 735 -22.62 24.67 -3.16
C ASN A 735 -22.77 23.84 -4.44
N CYS A 736 -23.96 23.80 -5.06
CA CYS A 736 -24.21 23.00 -6.25
C CYS A 736 -24.56 23.80 -7.51
N GLY A 737 -24.62 25.14 -7.41
CA GLY A 737 -24.93 26.04 -8.54
C GLY A 737 -26.41 26.10 -8.92
N TYR A 738 -27.32 25.42 -8.19
CA TYR A 738 -28.77 25.57 -8.42
C TYR A 738 -29.17 27.02 -8.33
N SER A 739 -29.94 27.52 -9.32
CA SER A 739 -30.46 28.87 -9.37
C SER A 739 -31.92 28.90 -9.82
N LYS A 740 -32.73 29.73 -9.15
CA LYS A 740 -34.12 29.97 -9.53
C LYS A 740 -34.44 31.46 -9.33
N CYS A 741 -34.93 32.08 -10.36
CA CYS A 741 -35.43 33.49 -10.33
C CYS A 741 -36.97 33.43 -10.39
N ASN A 742 -37.64 34.33 -9.62
CA ASN A 742 -39.07 34.52 -9.66
C ASN A 742 -39.45 35.58 -10.68
#